data_f4e986348da76bc63ddc452a10e6ef03
#
_entry.id   f4e986348da76bc63ddc452a10e6ef03
#
_cell.length_a   1.000
_cell.length_b   1.000
_cell.length_c   1.000
_cell.angle_alpha   90.00
_cell.angle_beta   90.00
_cell.angle_gamma   90.00
#
_symmetry.space_group_name_H-M   'P 1'
#
loop_
_entity.id
_entity.type
_entity.pdbx_description
1 polymer ?
#
loop_
_entity_poly.entity_id
_entity_poly.type
_entity_poly.pdbx_seq_one_letter_code
_entity_poly.pdbx_strand_id
1 'polypeptide(L)'
;MSRQIDKLRNIGIIAHIDAGKTTVTERMLFYSGAKHRVGMVDKGTTATDDDPEEQERGITIYSACVTFNWKDIYINLLDTPGHVDFTAEVERCLRVLDGAVVVFSAREGVEAQSETVWRQADKYGVPRVAFINKMDREGADFENVFNEIGNRLRANTVAIQVPVGAGPAHVDEPFSGVLDLIRLKMLQFEPASEGADISESDIPEEHMALAQLWRETMLEQLAEYSDELMELLLMEEAVPEQLIHEVLRKATIDRSIQPVMCGSALHGIGVQPVLDAVQYYLPSPQERPPVEGEAVGKGKKSEKGTISRKPEASEAFCGLVFKVIPAKTGDISWVRVYSGQLKANSRIYNPGKDKKDNIAQLWQIHATRKDPQGQVDSVETGDIVGIIGLRHSITGDTLCDASSPILLETIEFPDTVISMAIEPENTTERDKLENTLEMLLRQDPTLEVISGETGQTLMRGMGELHLEVIKNRLLREFNLNVRFHKPQVSYRETIRESVEVIGECNRLINGAQKFARVKLRLEPDEKVTQGVAIMNQMAPEALVPELLEVTFDELRNCASGGGAIAGFPLMRIKATVLDAETAEEGSDDIAFRIAASNAFELGLQNGKPVLLEPIMRLSIITPEDYLGDFVGDLQMRRATIVSTEPRGDRTDIVAHAPMKELFGYSSAMRSLSQGRAGCSIEPLKYSPAPSEDIAELGF
;
A
#
# COMPACT_ATOMS: atom_id res chain seq x y z
N MET A 1 -17.49 18.60 -20.31
CA MET A 1 -18.82 18.26 -19.70
C MET A 1 -18.51 17.69 -18.31
N SER A 2 -19.20 18.14 -17.25
CA SER A 2 -19.04 17.52 -15.93
C SER A 2 -19.53 16.08 -16.02
N ARG A 3 -18.74 15.14 -15.53
CA ARG A 3 -19.12 13.73 -15.45
C ARG A 3 -20.17 13.57 -14.36
N GLN A 4 -21.20 12.77 -14.61
CA GLN A 4 -22.18 12.45 -13.58
C GLN A 4 -21.50 11.54 -12.54
N ILE A 5 -21.40 11.98 -11.30
CA ILE A 5 -20.67 11.29 -10.22
C ILE A 5 -21.24 9.89 -9.93
N ASP A 6 -22.55 9.70 -10.08
CA ASP A 6 -23.25 8.42 -9.93
C ASP A 6 -22.82 7.38 -10.96
N LYS A 7 -22.36 7.83 -12.14
CA LYS A 7 -21.84 6.99 -13.23
C LYS A 7 -20.33 6.75 -13.16
N LEU A 8 -19.63 7.33 -12.21
CA LEU A 8 -18.20 7.16 -12.04
C LEU A 8 -17.90 5.95 -11.15
N ARG A 9 -16.86 5.17 -11.51
CA ARG A 9 -16.32 4.07 -10.70
C ARG A 9 -14.80 4.21 -10.62
N ASN A 10 -14.27 4.38 -9.42
CA ASN A 10 -12.82 4.34 -9.17
C ASN A 10 -12.50 2.98 -8.58
N ILE A 11 -11.98 2.10 -9.39
CA ILE A 11 -11.75 0.71 -9.02
C ILE A 11 -10.28 0.34 -9.10
N GLY A 12 -9.87 -0.58 -8.23
CA GLY A 12 -8.56 -1.23 -8.32
C GLY A 12 -8.68 -2.68 -8.74
N ILE A 13 -7.70 -3.16 -9.51
CA ILE A 13 -7.49 -4.60 -9.65
C ILE A 13 -6.40 -5.00 -8.70
N ILE A 14 -6.73 -5.90 -7.79
CA ILE A 14 -5.83 -6.41 -6.76
C ILE A 14 -5.72 -7.94 -6.89
N ALA A 15 -4.50 -8.46 -6.75
CA ALA A 15 -4.23 -9.88 -6.94
C ALA A 15 -2.87 -10.25 -6.36
N HIS A 16 -2.66 -11.54 -6.10
CA HIS A 16 -1.31 -12.06 -5.90
C HIS A 16 -0.52 -12.09 -7.22
N ILE A 17 0.79 -12.32 -7.12
CA ILE A 17 1.68 -12.48 -8.28
C ILE A 17 1.16 -13.63 -9.16
N ASP A 18 1.20 -13.45 -10.45
CA ASP A 18 0.77 -14.41 -11.46
C ASP A 18 -0.72 -14.82 -11.45
N ALA A 19 -1.60 -14.22 -10.65
CA ALA A 19 -3.07 -14.49 -10.75
C ALA A 19 -3.67 -14.08 -12.10
N GLY A 20 -2.94 -13.26 -12.87
CA GLY A 20 -3.37 -12.76 -14.17
C GLY A 20 -3.98 -11.36 -14.14
N LYS A 21 -3.63 -10.55 -13.13
CA LYS A 21 -4.07 -9.17 -12.94
C LYS A 21 -3.94 -8.34 -14.21
N THR A 22 -2.72 -8.20 -14.75
CA THR A 22 -2.44 -7.42 -15.97
C THR A 22 -3.20 -7.96 -17.20
N THR A 23 -3.39 -9.28 -17.30
CA THR A 23 -4.18 -9.89 -18.38
C THR A 23 -5.66 -9.50 -18.27
N VAL A 24 -6.23 -9.47 -17.06
CA VAL A 24 -7.60 -9.00 -16.82
C VAL A 24 -7.73 -7.53 -17.19
N THR A 25 -6.79 -6.69 -16.76
CA THR A 25 -6.72 -5.26 -17.10
C THR A 25 -6.71 -5.04 -18.62
N GLU A 26 -5.82 -5.74 -19.33
CA GLU A 26 -5.70 -5.63 -20.79
C GLU A 26 -6.99 -6.06 -21.51
N ARG A 27 -7.67 -7.11 -21.04
CA ARG A 27 -8.96 -7.53 -21.59
C ARG A 27 -10.07 -6.51 -21.31
N MET A 28 -10.10 -5.92 -20.11
CA MET A 28 -11.05 -4.84 -19.82
C MET A 28 -10.87 -3.65 -20.76
N LEU A 29 -9.62 -3.24 -21.03
CA LEU A 29 -9.30 -2.17 -21.97
C LEU A 29 -9.66 -2.52 -23.42
N PHE A 30 -9.49 -3.77 -23.81
CA PHE A 30 -9.87 -4.25 -25.14
C PHE A 30 -11.38 -4.22 -25.33
N TYR A 31 -12.16 -4.81 -24.39
CA TYR A 31 -13.62 -4.86 -24.52
C TYR A 31 -14.30 -3.50 -24.37
N SER A 32 -13.70 -2.58 -23.64
CA SER A 32 -14.18 -1.20 -23.56
C SER A 32 -13.89 -0.37 -24.80
N GLY A 33 -13.10 -0.89 -25.76
CA GLY A 33 -12.66 -0.16 -26.95
C GLY A 33 -11.55 0.86 -26.69
N ALA A 34 -11.02 0.94 -25.47
CA ALA A 34 -9.88 1.81 -25.15
C ALA A 34 -8.58 1.33 -25.83
N LYS A 35 -8.50 0.05 -26.17
CA LYS A 35 -7.42 -0.55 -26.95
C LYS A 35 -7.98 -1.37 -28.11
N HIS A 36 -7.25 -1.37 -29.24
CA HIS A 36 -7.62 -2.15 -30.42
C HIS A 36 -7.05 -3.57 -30.44
N ARG A 37 -6.11 -3.89 -29.56
CA ARG A 37 -5.46 -5.20 -29.44
C ARG A 37 -5.14 -5.47 -27.97
N VAL A 38 -5.26 -6.72 -27.56
CA VAL A 38 -4.85 -7.16 -26.22
C VAL A 38 -3.33 -7.15 -26.11
N GLY A 39 -2.78 -6.49 -25.11
CA GLY A 39 -1.36 -6.56 -24.78
C GLY A 39 -1.01 -7.90 -24.15
N MET A 40 0.23 -8.34 -24.37
CA MET A 40 0.76 -9.58 -23.80
C MET A 40 1.88 -9.26 -22.82
N VAL A 41 1.78 -9.75 -21.60
CA VAL A 41 2.79 -9.55 -20.54
C VAL A 41 4.15 -10.09 -21.00
N ASP A 42 4.18 -11.32 -21.53
CA ASP A 42 5.41 -11.98 -22.01
C ASP A 42 6.12 -11.24 -23.16
N LYS A 43 5.43 -10.32 -23.82
CA LYS A 43 5.97 -9.54 -24.94
C LYS A 43 6.20 -8.08 -24.58
N GLY A 44 5.92 -7.67 -23.33
CA GLY A 44 6.06 -6.28 -22.87
C GLY A 44 5.21 -5.28 -23.69
N THR A 45 3.99 -5.68 -24.11
CA THR A 45 3.11 -4.83 -24.94
C THR A 45 1.86 -4.36 -24.20
N THR A 46 1.86 -4.50 -22.88
CA THR A 46 0.76 -4.08 -21.99
C THR A 46 0.66 -2.56 -21.89
N ALA A 47 -0.52 -2.04 -21.56
CA ALA A 47 -0.73 -0.59 -21.42
C ALA A 47 -0.30 -0.09 -20.04
N THR A 48 -0.38 -0.93 -19.03
CA THR A 48 -0.14 -0.57 -17.63
C THR A 48 1.29 -0.77 -17.19
N ASP A 49 1.98 -1.79 -17.70
CA ASP A 49 3.38 -2.08 -17.39
C ASP A 49 4.30 -1.46 -18.48
N ASP A 50 4.50 -0.15 -18.45
CA ASP A 50 5.28 0.57 -19.45
C ASP A 50 6.73 0.87 -19.01
N ASP A 51 7.10 0.52 -17.79
CA ASP A 51 8.46 0.62 -17.27
C ASP A 51 9.32 -0.56 -17.77
N PRO A 52 10.57 -0.34 -18.21
CA PRO A 52 11.46 -1.41 -18.64
C PRO A 52 11.69 -2.51 -17.59
N GLU A 53 11.73 -2.15 -16.30
CA GLU A 53 11.89 -3.13 -15.20
C GLU A 53 10.66 -4.02 -15.05
N GLU A 54 9.46 -3.48 -15.25
CA GLU A 54 8.20 -4.25 -15.27
C GLU A 54 8.18 -5.25 -16.43
N GLN A 55 8.56 -4.78 -17.62
CA GLN A 55 8.58 -5.61 -18.83
C GLN A 55 9.64 -6.72 -18.78
N GLU A 56 10.85 -6.42 -18.27
CA GLU A 56 11.92 -7.42 -18.12
C GLU A 56 11.58 -8.49 -17.09
N ARG A 57 10.84 -8.12 -16.02
CA ARG A 57 10.51 -9.01 -14.90
C ARG A 57 9.15 -9.68 -15.04
N GLY A 58 8.27 -9.14 -15.90
CA GLY A 58 6.89 -9.61 -16.05
C GLY A 58 6.00 -9.36 -14.84
N ILE A 59 6.34 -8.36 -14.00
CA ILE A 59 5.57 -7.99 -12.80
C ILE A 59 5.26 -6.49 -12.81
N THR A 60 4.09 -6.10 -12.30
CA THR A 60 3.75 -4.70 -12.05
C THR A 60 4.49 -4.19 -10.82
N ILE A 61 5.23 -3.10 -10.95
CA ILE A 61 6.00 -2.42 -9.90
C ILE A 61 5.32 -1.12 -9.49
N TYR A 62 4.88 -0.34 -10.46
CA TYR A 62 4.25 0.95 -10.27
C TYR A 62 2.75 0.87 -10.54
N SER A 63 1.97 1.57 -9.73
CA SER A 63 0.54 1.70 -10.01
C SER A 63 0.31 2.50 -11.28
N ALA A 64 -0.57 2.03 -12.15
CA ALA A 64 -1.05 2.72 -13.33
C ALA A 64 -2.54 3.07 -13.20
N CYS A 65 -2.97 4.16 -13.81
CA CYS A 65 -4.37 4.56 -13.84
C CYS A 65 -4.83 4.72 -15.28
N VAL A 66 -5.89 4.02 -15.65
CA VAL A 66 -6.47 4.11 -17.00
C VAL A 66 -7.95 4.44 -16.89
N THR A 67 -8.38 5.44 -17.66
CA THR A 67 -9.79 5.84 -17.72
C THR A 67 -10.42 5.34 -19.02
N PHE A 68 -11.56 4.68 -18.91
CA PHE A 68 -12.33 4.20 -20.06
C PHE A 68 -13.83 4.18 -19.74
N ASN A 69 -14.64 3.96 -20.77
CA ASN A 69 -16.09 3.87 -20.63
C ASN A 69 -16.51 2.40 -20.77
N TRP A 70 -17.48 2.01 -19.97
CA TRP A 70 -18.18 0.74 -20.14
C TRP A 70 -19.68 0.98 -20.08
N LYS A 71 -20.39 0.68 -21.17
CA LYS A 71 -21.82 1.00 -21.29
C LYS A 71 -22.07 2.48 -20.88
N ASP A 72 -22.82 2.71 -19.80
CA ASP A 72 -23.21 4.03 -19.34
C ASP A 72 -22.34 4.61 -18.22
N ILE A 73 -21.26 3.93 -17.83
CA ILE A 73 -20.37 4.34 -16.74
C ILE A 73 -18.98 4.71 -17.22
N TYR A 74 -18.32 5.56 -16.42
CA TYR A 74 -16.91 5.91 -16.54
C TYR A 74 -16.12 5.14 -15.49
N ILE A 75 -15.07 4.46 -15.89
CA ILE A 75 -14.22 3.68 -14.99
C ILE A 75 -12.83 4.30 -14.98
N ASN A 76 -12.37 4.71 -13.80
CA ASN A 76 -10.96 4.94 -13.51
C ASN A 76 -10.42 3.65 -12.89
N LEU A 77 -9.62 2.92 -13.63
CA LEU A 77 -9.02 1.67 -13.23
C LEU A 77 -7.60 1.93 -12.74
N LEU A 78 -7.34 1.59 -11.47
CA LEU A 78 -6.00 1.60 -10.90
C LEU A 78 -5.46 0.17 -10.90
N ASP A 79 -4.40 -0.06 -11.66
CA ASP A 79 -3.64 -1.30 -11.63
C ASP A 79 -2.60 -1.22 -10.50
N THR A 80 -2.61 -2.16 -9.56
CA THR A 80 -1.76 -2.14 -8.38
C THR A 80 -0.67 -3.19 -8.46
N PRO A 81 0.54 -2.96 -7.91
CA PRO A 81 1.56 -4.00 -7.80
C PRO A 81 1.06 -5.22 -7.02
N GLY A 82 1.56 -6.40 -7.40
CA GLY A 82 1.28 -7.63 -6.66
C GLY A 82 2.40 -8.04 -5.70
N HIS A 83 3.59 -7.41 -5.70
CA HIS A 83 4.74 -7.83 -4.91
C HIS A 83 4.81 -7.11 -3.55
N VAL A 84 5.21 -7.84 -2.49
CA VAL A 84 5.26 -7.33 -1.12
C VAL A 84 6.22 -6.15 -0.92
N ASP A 85 7.32 -6.09 -1.66
CA ASP A 85 8.27 -4.97 -1.59
C ASP A 85 7.64 -3.64 -2.02
N PHE A 86 6.50 -3.69 -2.74
CA PHE A 86 5.74 -2.54 -3.22
C PHE A 86 4.41 -2.35 -2.49
N THR A 87 4.32 -2.86 -1.27
CA THR A 87 3.12 -2.75 -0.39
C THR A 87 2.63 -1.31 -0.25
N ALA A 88 3.54 -0.34 -0.21
CA ALA A 88 3.22 1.07 -0.12
C ALA A 88 2.48 1.61 -1.36
N GLU A 89 2.81 1.10 -2.57
CA GLU A 89 2.06 1.40 -3.78
C GLU A 89 0.62 0.89 -3.69
N VAL A 90 0.43 -0.31 -3.12
CA VAL A 90 -0.89 -0.90 -2.90
C VAL A 90 -1.68 -0.08 -1.87
N GLU A 91 -1.07 0.26 -0.73
CA GLU A 91 -1.69 1.06 0.35
C GLU A 91 -2.22 2.40 -0.18
N ARG A 92 -1.40 3.13 -0.93
CA ARG A 92 -1.81 4.43 -1.46
C ARG A 92 -2.90 4.34 -2.53
N CYS A 93 -2.92 3.26 -3.33
CA CYS A 93 -4.02 3.03 -4.27
C CYS A 93 -5.32 2.69 -3.54
N LEU A 94 -5.28 1.74 -2.59
CA LEU A 94 -6.46 1.33 -1.82
C LEU A 94 -7.13 2.50 -1.09
N ARG A 95 -6.35 3.48 -0.62
CA ARG A 95 -6.85 4.67 0.06
C ARG A 95 -7.76 5.53 -0.82
N VAL A 96 -7.58 5.49 -2.14
CA VAL A 96 -8.31 6.34 -3.11
C VAL A 96 -9.37 5.59 -3.91
N LEU A 97 -9.50 4.27 -3.72
CA LEU A 97 -10.47 3.44 -4.40
C LEU A 97 -11.86 3.54 -3.77
N ASP A 98 -12.89 3.44 -4.62
CA ASP A 98 -14.26 3.28 -4.18
C ASP A 98 -14.67 1.79 -4.15
N GLY A 99 -14.07 0.95 -4.99
CA GLY A 99 -14.28 -0.48 -5.04
C GLY A 99 -13.10 -1.22 -5.64
N ALA A 100 -13.11 -2.56 -5.59
CA ALA A 100 -12.03 -3.37 -6.15
C ALA A 100 -12.54 -4.66 -6.82
N VAL A 101 -11.77 -5.12 -7.81
CA VAL A 101 -11.87 -6.47 -8.36
C VAL A 101 -10.68 -7.26 -7.85
N VAL A 102 -10.94 -8.32 -7.10
CA VAL A 102 -9.90 -9.22 -6.57
C VAL A 102 -9.78 -10.42 -7.47
N VAL A 103 -8.60 -10.63 -8.05
CA VAL A 103 -8.35 -11.75 -8.95
C VAL A 103 -7.63 -12.86 -8.21
N PHE A 104 -8.25 -14.03 -8.20
CA PHE A 104 -7.67 -15.28 -7.68
C PHE A 104 -7.35 -16.23 -8.83
N SER A 105 -6.42 -17.12 -8.64
CA SER A 105 -6.15 -18.19 -9.59
C SER A 105 -6.96 -19.43 -9.21
N ALA A 106 -7.65 -20.03 -10.20
CA ALA A 106 -8.41 -21.27 -10.00
C ALA A 106 -7.52 -22.46 -9.62
N ARG A 107 -6.23 -22.38 -9.90
CA ARG A 107 -5.25 -23.42 -9.58
C ARG A 107 -4.52 -23.18 -8.27
N GLU A 108 -4.03 -21.97 -8.06
CA GLU A 108 -3.23 -21.60 -6.89
C GLU A 108 -4.10 -21.26 -5.67
N GLY A 109 -5.35 -20.81 -5.89
CA GLY A 109 -6.30 -20.45 -4.85
C GLY A 109 -5.93 -19.16 -4.10
N VAL A 110 -6.20 -19.14 -2.79
CA VAL A 110 -5.85 -18.01 -1.91
C VAL A 110 -4.42 -18.16 -1.42
N GLU A 111 -3.54 -17.30 -1.86
CA GLU A 111 -2.15 -17.25 -1.43
C GLU A 111 -1.94 -16.27 -0.25
N ALA A 112 -0.78 -16.36 0.43
CA ALA A 112 -0.41 -15.48 1.53
C ALA A 112 -0.46 -13.99 1.15
N GLN A 113 -0.11 -13.69 -0.09
CA GLN A 113 -0.18 -12.35 -0.66
C GLN A 113 -1.62 -11.87 -0.83
N SER A 114 -2.53 -12.77 -1.24
CA SER A 114 -3.96 -12.48 -1.33
C SER A 114 -4.53 -12.06 0.02
N GLU A 115 -4.12 -12.74 1.11
CA GLU A 115 -4.53 -12.39 2.47
C GLU A 115 -4.06 -11.00 2.89
N THR A 116 -2.80 -10.65 2.54
CA THR A 116 -2.24 -9.34 2.86
C THR A 116 -3.01 -8.22 2.19
N VAL A 117 -3.20 -8.32 0.87
CA VAL A 117 -3.94 -7.31 0.10
C VAL A 117 -5.40 -7.24 0.52
N TRP A 118 -6.00 -8.39 0.87
CA TRP A 118 -7.37 -8.44 1.40
C TRP A 118 -7.50 -7.68 2.71
N ARG A 119 -6.60 -7.90 3.68
CA ARG A 119 -6.57 -7.16 4.96
C ARG A 119 -6.36 -5.66 4.76
N GLN A 120 -5.51 -5.27 3.80
CA GLN A 120 -5.34 -3.86 3.45
C GLN A 120 -6.64 -3.25 2.88
N ALA A 121 -7.35 -3.98 2.01
CA ALA A 121 -8.64 -3.54 1.50
C ALA A 121 -9.71 -3.44 2.61
N ASP A 122 -9.67 -4.32 3.64
CA ASP A 122 -10.53 -4.22 4.82
C ASP A 122 -10.21 -2.98 5.66
N LYS A 123 -8.94 -2.66 5.87
CA LYS A 123 -8.48 -1.45 6.57
C LYS A 123 -9.11 -0.18 5.99
N TYR A 124 -9.16 -0.08 4.66
CA TYR A 124 -9.75 1.06 3.96
C TYR A 124 -11.25 0.91 3.63
N GLY A 125 -11.86 -0.16 4.09
CA GLY A 125 -13.28 -0.41 3.90
C GLY A 125 -13.70 -0.47 2.43
N VAL A 126 -12.88 -1.06 1.54
CA VAL A 126 -13.13 -1.13 0.10
C VAL A 126 -14.08 -2.27 -0.24
N PRO A 127 -15.29 -2.01 -0.79
CA PRO A 127 -16.17 -3.03 -1.35
C PRO A 127 -15.51 -3.73 -2.53
N ARG A 128 -15.78 -5.03 -2.70
CA ARG A 128 -15.07 -5.81 -3.72
C ARG A 128 -15.93 -6.91 -4.33
N VAL A 129 -15.58 -7.25 -5.57
CA VAL A 129 -16.04 -8.44 -6.26
C VAL A 129 -14.84 -9.36 -6.50
N ALA A 130 -15.01 -10.66 -6.41
CA ALA A 130 -13.97 -11.65 -6.62
C ALA A 130 -14.09 -12.28 -8.01
N PHE A 131 -12.96 -12.48 -8.69
CA PHE A 131 -12.87 -13.13 -9.98
C PHE A 131 -11.87 -14.28 -9.92
N ILE A 132 -12.36 -15.52 -10.03
CA ILE A 132 -11.55 -16.73 -10.09
C ILE A 132 -11.12 -16.94 -11.54
N ASN A 133 -9.88 -16.55 -11.83
CA ASN A 133 -9.26 -16.57 -13.16
C ASN A 133 -8.51 -17.89 -13.42
N LYS A 134 -8.09 -18.12 -14.65
CA LYS A 134 -7.33 -19.30 -15.11
C LYS A 134 -8.11 -20.62 -15.00
N MET A 135 -9.42 -20.59 -15.19
CA MET A 135 -10.23 -21.80 -15.25
C MET A 135 -9.83 -22.78 -16.37
N ASP A 136 -9.05 -22.28 -17.34
CA ASP A 136 -8.47 -23.03 -18.48
C ASP A 136 -7.23 -23.85 -18.11
N ARG A 137 -6.70 -23.75 -16.92
CA ARG A 137 -5.45 -24.40 -16.50
C ARG A 137 -5.70 -25.79 -15.91
N GLU A 138 -4.73 -26.68 -16.08
CA GLU A 138 -4.75 -28.00 -15.44
C GLU A 138 -4.72 -27.85 -13.91
N GLY A 139 -5.65 -28.54 -13.24
CA GLY A 139 -5.84 -28.44 -11.79
C GLY A 139 -6.66 -27.21 -11.34
N ALA A 140 -7.38 -26.56 -12.28
CA ALA A 140 -8.32 -25.52 -11.92
C ALA A 140 -9.53 -26.10 -11.18
N ASP A 141 -9.85 -25.52 -10.00
CA ASP A 141 -10.97 -25.95 -9.15
C ASP A 141 -11.70 -24.72 -8.59
N PHE A 142 -12.87 -24.44 -9.14
CA PHE A 142 -13.69 -23.30 -8.72
C PHE A 142 -14.20 -23.45 -7.29
N GLU A 143 -14.74 -24.62 -6.95
CA GLU A 143 -15.40 -24.85 -5.67
C GLU A 143 -14.40 -24.79 -4.51
N ASN A 144 -13.22 -25.39 -4.70
CA ASN A 144 -12.15 -25.31 -3.72
C ASN A 144 -11.74 -23.85 -3.47
N VAL A 145 -11.49 -23.06 -4.53
CA VAL A 145 -11.07 -21.66 -4.39
C VAL A 145 -12.18 -20.80 -3.80
N PHE A 146 -13.44 -21.04 -4.18
CA PHE A 146 -14.60 -20.36 -3.59
C PHE A 146 -14.68 -20.58 -2.07
N ASN A 147 -14.51 -21.82 -1.63
CA ASN A 147 -14.49 -22.18 -0.22
C ASN A 147 -13.26 -21.60 0.52
N GLU A 148 -12.09 -21.57 -0.14
CA GLU A 148 -10.89 -20.94 0.44
C GLU A 148 -11.07 -19.44 0.67
N ILE A 149 -11.68 -18.70 -0.26
CA ILE A 149 -11.98 -17.28 -0.09
C ILE A 149 -12.86 -17.09 1.15
N GLY A 150 -13.90 -17.92 1.32
CA GLY A 150 -14.77 -17.89 2.50
C GLY A 150 -14.01 -18.16 3.80
N ASN A 151 -13.28 -19.25 3.84
CA ASN A 151 -12.67 -19.75 5.08
C ASN A 151 -11.41 -18.96 5.49
N ARG A 152 -10.49 -18.70 4.57
CA ARG A 152 -9.20 -18.06 4.88
C ARG A 152 -9.31 -16.56 5.02
N LEU A 153 -10.09 -15.92 4.15
CA LEU A 153 -10.28 -14.47 4.18
C LEU A 153 -11.45 -14.05 5.08
N ARG A 154 -12.16 -15.02 5.65
CA ARG A 154 -13.40 -14.80 6.44
C ARG A 154 -14.40 -13.96 5.67
N ALA A 155 -14.50 -14.22 4.36
CA ALA A 155 -15.38 -13.52 3.46
C ALA A 155 -16.73 -14.24 3.37
N ASN A 156 -17.82 -13.50 3.29
CA ASN A 156 -19.13 -14.08 2.99
C ASN A 156 -19.29 -14.10 1.47
N THR A 157 -18.83 -15.20 0.85
CA THR A 157 -18.81 -15.38 -0.60
C THR A 157 -20.16 -15.78 -1.15
N VAL A 158 -20.60 -15.11 -2.22
CA VAL A 158 -21.84 -15.43 -2.94
C VAL A 158 -21.49 -15.67 -4.40
N ALA A 159 -21.63 -16.91 -4.87
CA ALA A 159 -21.39 -17.21 -6.26
C ALA A 159 -22.55 -16.66 -7.12
N ILE A 160 -22.22 -15.80 -8.08
CA ILE A 160 -23.20 -15.27 -9.07
C ILE A 160 -23.01 -15.91 -10.44
N GLN A 161 -21.90 -16.60 -10.63
CA GLN A 161 -21.58 -17.43 -11.80
C GLN A 161 -20.84 -18.68 -11.36
N VAL A 162 -21.00 -19.77 -12.12
CA VAL A 162 -20.22 -20.99 -11.98
C VAL A 162 -19.69 -21.44 -13.34
N PRO A 163 -18.54 -22.12 -13.39
CA PRO A 163 -17.92 -22.52 -14.66
C PRO A 163 -18.67 -23.70 -15.32
N VAL A 164 -18.54 -23.77 -16.64
CA VAL A 164 -18.89 -24.95 -17.43
C VAL A 164 -17.60 -25.68 -17.77
N GLY A 165 -17.33 -26.78 -17.06
CA GLY A 165 -16.07 -27.52 -17.15
C GLY A 165 -14.91 -26.78 -16.45
N ALA A 166 -13.76 -27.42 -16.43
CA ALA A 166 -12.52 -26.88 -15.88
C ALA A 166 -11.30 -27.50 -16.56
N GLY A 167 -10.23 -26.70 -16.71
CA GLY A 167 -8.99 -27.17 -17.31
C GLY A 167 -8.87 -26.93 -18.83
N PRO A 168 -7.74 -27.37 -19.42
CA PRO A 168 -7.41 -27.14 -20.82
C PRO A 168 -8.21 -28.02 -21.77
N ALA A 169 -8.16 -27.72 -23.06
CA ALA A 169 -8.95 -28.38 -24.12
C ALA A 169 -8.76 -29.92 -24.28
N HIS A 170 -7.77 -30.50 -23.63
CA HIS A 170 -7.48 -31.94 -23.73
C HIS A 170 -8.03 -32.79 -22.56
N VAL A 171 -8.68 -32.17 -21.58
CA VAL A 171 -9.38 -32.90 -20.50
C VAL A 171 -10.79 -33.29 -20.93
N ASP A 172 -11.43 -34.17 -20.17
CA ASP A 172 -12.76 -34.70 -20.51
C ASP A 172 -13.83 -33.59 -20.53
N GLU A 173 -13.79 -32.65 -19.59
CA GLU A 173 -14.71 -31.52 -19.48
C GLU A 173 -13.93 -30.20 -19.45
N PRO A 174 -13.45 -29.71 -20.61
CA PRO A 174 -12.65 -28.48 -20.64
C PRO A 174 -13.51 -27.26 -20.33
N PHE A 175 -12.86 -26.21 -19.78
CA PHE A 175 -13.53 -24.94 -19.50
C PHE A 175 -14.02 -24.32 -20.83
N SER A 176 -15.33 -24.11 -20.95
CA SER A 176 -15.95 -23.65 -22.20
C SER A 176 -16.86 -22.44 -22.08
N GLY A 177 -17.24 -22.05 -20.86
CA GLY A 177 -18.13 -20.93 -20.61
C GLY A 177 -18.51 -20.81 -19.15
N VAL A 178 -19.51 -19.98 -18.86
CA VAL A 178 -20.01 -19.76 -17.50
C VAL A 178 -21.54 -19.84 -17.46
N LEU A 179 -22.09 -20.31 -16.36
CA LEU A 179 -23.51 -20.28 -16.05
C LEU A 179 -23.81 -19.03 -15.22
N ASP A 180 -24.64 -18.15 -15.75
CA ASP A 180 -25.18 -16.99 -15.03
C ASP A 180 -26.32 -17.45 -14.11
N LEU A 181 -26.12 -17.40 -12.80
CA LEU A 181 -27.07 -17.88 -11.81
C LEU A 181 -28.24 -16.90 -11.59
N ILE A 182 -28.09 -15.63 -11.96
CA ILE A 182 -29.12 -14.61 -11.82
C ILE A 182 -30.18 -14.78 -12.89
N ARG A 183 -29.75 -14.92 -14.14
CA ARG A 183 -30.67 -15.05 -15.30
C ARG A 183 -30.95 -16.49 -15.71
N LEU A 184 -30.23 -17.46 -15.14
CA LEU A 184 -30.26 -18.88 -15.55
C LEU A 184 -29.98 -19.03 -17.04
N LYS A 185 -28.86 -18.48 -17.49
CA LYS A 185 -28.39 -18.57 -18.88
C LYS A 185 -26.95 -19.10 -18.90
N MET A 186 -26.64 -19.80 -19.99
CA MET A 186 -25.26 -20.18 -20.31
C MET A 186 -24.66 -19.11 -21.21
N LEU A 187 -23.50 -18.61 -20.82
CA LEU A 187 -22.71 -17.65 -21.58
C LEU A 187 -21.51 -18.34 -22.20
N GLN A 188 -21.42 -18.28 -23.53
CA GLN A 188 -20.31 -18.79 -24.32
C GLN A 188 -19.63 -17.64 -25.05
N PHE A 189 -18.29 -17.66 -25.11
CA PHE A 189 -17.46 -16.59 -25.63
C PHE A 189 -16.79 -17.08 -26.92
N GLU A 190 -16.97 -16.33 -28.00
CA GLU A 190 -16.49 -16.74 -29.32
C GLU A 190 -14.97 -16.57 -29.46
N PRO A 191 -14.17 -17.63 -29.62
CA PRO A 191 -12.73 -17.54 -29.73
C PRO A 191 -12.25 -16.72 -30.94
N ALA A 192 -13.00 -16.71 -32.04
CA ALA A 192 -12.64 -15.97 -33.25
C ALA A 192 -12.66 -14.45 -33.06
N SER A 193 -13.46 -13.95 -32.13
CA SER A 193 -13.50 -12.52 -31.72
C SER A 193 -12.67 -12.24 -30.47
N GLU A 194 -11.79 -13.14 -30.07
CA GLU A 194 -11.05 -13.06 -28.80
C GLU A 194 -11.97 -12.92 -27.58
N GLY A 195 -13.18 -13.50 -27.64
CA GLY A 195 -14.19 -13.43 -26.59
C GLY A 195 -15.04 -12.15 -26.57
N ALA A 196 -14.92 -11.28 -27.60
CA ALA A 196 -15.73 -10.06 -27.66
C ALA A 196 -17.20 -10.33 -27.90
N ASP A 197 -17.51 -11.36 -28.72
CA ASP A 197 -18.88 -11.78 -28.97
C ASP A 197 -19.29 -12.86 -27.95
N ILE A 198 -20.40 -12.59 -27.26
CA ILE A 198 -20.98 -13.46 -26.24
C ILE A 198 -22.30 -14.00 -26.78
N SER A 199 -22.43 -15.34 -26.84
CA SER A 199 -23.70 -15.98 -27.10
C SER A 199 -24.38 -16.39 -25.79
N GLU A 200 -25.65 -16.03 -25.67
CA GLU A 200 -26.50 -16.44 -24.56
C GLU A 200 -27.44 -17.55 -25.01
N SER A 201 -27.52 -18.62 -24.24
CA SER A 201 -28.40 -19.74 -24.49
C SER A 201 -29.09 -20.22 -23.21
N ASP A 202 -30.12 -21.00 -23.34
CA ASP A 202 -30.70 -21.72 -22.21
C ASP A 202 -29.68 -22.73 -21.68
N ILE A 203 -29.70 -22.98 -20.39
CA ILE A 203 -28.77 -23.93 -19.75
C ILE A 203 -29.17 -25.36 -20.23
N PRO A 204 -28.21 -26.13 -20.77
CA PRO A 204 -28.45 -27.53 -21.13
C PRO A 204 -28.91 -28.38 -19.91
N GLU A 205 -29.72 -29.42 -20.17
CA GLU A 205 -30.24 -30.29 -19.09
C GLU A 205 -29.14 -30.89 -18.22
N GLU A 206 -27.99 -31.20 -18.78
CA GLU A 206 -26.82 -31.75 -18.07
C GLU A 206 -26.24 -30.79 -17.01
N HIS A 207 -26.36 -29.47 -17.21
CA HIS A 207 -25.85 -28.44 -16.29
C HIS A 207 -26.97 -27.80 -15.44
N MET A 208 -28.24 -28.08 -15.72
CA MET A 208 -29.38 -27.43 -15.06
C MET A 208 -29.42 -27.73 -13.56
N ALA A 209 -29.16 -28.98 -13.16
CA ALA A 209 -29.17 -29.37 -11.75
C ALA A 209 -28.08 -28.61 -10.95
N LEU A 210 -26.88 -28.45 -11.50
CA LEU A 210 -25.79 -27.68 -10.90
C LEU A 210 -26.16 -26.20 -10.78
N ALA A 211 -26.70 -25.62 -11.84
CA ALA A 211 -27.12 -24.21 -11.85
C ALA A 211 -28.21 -23.94 -10.81
N GLN A 212 -29.18 -24.82 -10.68
CA GLN A 212 -30.26 -24.71 -9.70
C GLN A 212 -29.72 -24.77 -8.27
N LEU A 213 -28.86 -25.74 -7.95
CA LEU A 213 -28.24 -25.88 -6.64
C LEU A 213 -27.50 -24.60 -6.22
N TRP A 214 -26.65 -24.08 -7.08
CA TRP A 214 -25.91 -22.87 -6.79
C TRP A 214 -26.79 -21.62 -6.73
N ARG A 215 -27.85 -21.56 -7.56
CA ARG A 215 -28.82 -20.47 -7.48
C ARG A 215 -29.62 -20.50 -6.18
N GLU A 216 -30.09 -21.67 -5.74
CA GLU A 216 -30.78 -21.81 -4.46
C GLU A 216 -29.87 -21.35 -3.31
N THR A 217 -28.62 -21.81 -3.27
CA THR A 217 -27.64 -21.35 -2.29
C THR A 217 -27.43 -19.83 -2.33
N MET A 218 -27.30 -19.24 -3.51
CA MET A 218 -27.17 -17.80 -3.69
C MET A 218 -28.38 -17.06 -3.13
N LEU A 219 -29.59 -17.50 -3.46
CA LEU A 219 -30.83 -16.84 -3.01
C LEU A 219 -31.03 -16.98 -1.51
N GLU A 220 -30.72 -18.13 -0.91
CA GLU A 220 -30.75 -18.34 0.55
C GLU A 220 -29.79 -17.39 1.27
N GLN A 221 -28.55 -17.25 0.79
CA GLN A 221 -27.59 -16.31 1.34
C GLN A 221 -28.07 -14.85 1.23
N LEU A 222 -28.67 -14.47 0.10
CA LEU A 222 -29.19 -13.12 -0.13
C LEU A 222 -30.43 -12.79 0.69
N ALA A 223 -31.23 -13.80 1.04
CA ALA A 223 -32.43 -13.63 1.87
C ALA A 223 -32.10 -13.08 3.27
N GLU A 224 -30.88 -13.30 3.78
CA GLU A 224 -30.42 -12.72 5.04
C GLU A 224 -30.38 -11.16 5.01
N TYR A 225 -30.34 -10.56 3.80
CA TYR A 225 -30.17 -9.13 3.59
C TYR A 225 -31.43 -8.42 3.04
N SER A 226 -32.54 -9.19 2.82
CA SER A 226 -33.78 -8.62 2.30
C SER A 226 -35.01 -9.41 2.75
N ASP A 227 -35.85 -8.77 3.56
CA ASP A 227 -37.11 -9.35 4.01
C ASP A 227 -38.04 -9.71 2.83
N GLU A 228 -38.08 -8.86 1.77
CA GLU A 228 -38.86 -9.09 0.56
C GLU A 228 -38.40 -10.36 -0.18
N LEU A 229 -37.07 -10.53 -0.31
CA LEU A 229 -36.52 -11.72 -0.96
C LEU A 229 -36.80 -12.98 -0.13
N MET A 230 -36.69 -12.87 1.21
CA MET A 230 -37.03 -13.98 2.12
C MET A 230 -38.52 -14.36 2.02
N GLU A 231 -39.45 -13.41 1.95
CA GLU A 231 -40.87 -13.68 1.80
C GLU A 231 -41.16 -14.41 0.49
N LEU A 232 -40.56 -13.97 -0.64
CA LEU A 232 -40.72 -14.64 -1.94
C LEU A 232 -40.25 -16.09 -1.92
N LEU A 233 -39.10 -16.35 -1.28
CA LEU A 233 -38.57 -17.72 -1.13
C LEU A 233 -39.48 -18.60 -0.26
N LEU A 234 -40.00 -18.05 0.86
CA LEU A 234 -40.92 -18.80 1.73
C LEU A 234 -42.27 -19.09 1.07
N MET A 235 -42.69 -18.26 0.11
CA MET A 235 -43.90 -18.47 -0.69
C MET A 235 -43.67 -19.33 -1.93
N GLU A 236 -42.42 -19.78 -2.16
CA GLU A 236 -42.01 -20.50 -3.38
C GLU A 236 -42.32 -19.70 -4.67
N GLU A 237 -42.31 -18.38 -4.60
CA GLU A 237 -42.52 -17.49 -5.73
C GLU A 237 -41.20 -17.18 -6.46
N ALA A 238 -41.31 -16.85 -7.76
CA ALA A 238 -40.14 -16.51 -8.56
C ALA A 238 -39.55 -15.16 -8.12
N VAL A 239 -38.25 -15.15 -7.78
CA VAL A 239 -37.55 -13.93 -7.40
C VAL A 239 -37.19 -13.12 -8.64
N PRO A 240 -37.60 -11.84 -8.75
CA PRO A 240 -37.26 -10.97 -9.87
C PRO A 240 -35.76 -10.70 -9.97
N GLU A 241 -35.21 -10.70 -11.19
CA GLU A 241 -33.79 -10.40 -11.45
C GLU A 241 -33.37 -9.06 -10.85
N GLN A 242 -34.21 -8.02 -10.98
CA GLN A 242 -33.94 -6.69 -10.45
C GLN A 242 -33.74 -6.69 -8.93
N LEU A 243 -34.59 -7.43 -8.21
CA LEU A 243 -34.46 -7.56 -6.74
C LEU A 243 -33.14 -8.23 -6.35
N ILE A 244 -32.73 -9.29 -7.09
CA ILE A 244 -31.44 -9.93 -6.85
C ILE A 244 -30.29 -8.93 -7.02
N HIS A 245 -30.30 -8.14 -8.08
CA HIS A 245 -29.28 -7.13 -8.31
C HIS A 245 -29.26 -6.04 -7.23
N GLU A 246 -30.44 -5.58 -6.76
CA GLU A 246 -30.55 -4.56 -5.70
C GLU A 246 -29.99 -5.07 -4.37
N VAL A 247 -30.32 -6.30 -3.98
CA VAL A 247 -29.83 -6.92 -2.74
C VAL A 247 -28.32 -7.17 -2.82
N LEU A 248 -27.84 -7.76 -3.92
CA LEU A 248 -26.41 -7.96 -4.18
C LEU A 248 -25.64 -6.64 -4.09
N ARG A 249 -26.13 -5.58 -4.75
CA ARG A 249 -25.50 -4.27 -4.71
C ARG A 249 -25.40 -3.73 -3.29
N LYS A 250 -26.52 -3.67 -2.57
CA LYS A 250 -26.55 -3.14 -1.21
C LYS A 250 -25.61 -3.90 -0.29
N ALA A 251 -25.71 -5.23 -0.26
CA ALA A 251 -24.89 -6.06 0.59
C ALA A 251 -23.38 -6.02 0.22
N THR A 252 -23.04 -5.83 -1.09
CA THR A 252 -21.65 -5.64 -1.52
C THR A 252 -21.10 -4.29 -1.10
N ILE A 253 -21.85 -3.19 -1.25
CA ILE A 253 -21.44 -1.85 -0.82
C ILE A 253 -21.25 -1.80 0.70
N ASP A 254 -22.13 -2.45 1.46
CA ASP A 254 -22.05 -2.59 2.91
C ASP A 254 -20.93 -3.57 3.34
N ARG A 255 -20.27 -4.25 2.39
CA ARG A 255 -19.20 -5.25 2.60
C ARG A 255 -19.65 -6.50 3.34
N SER A 256 -20.94 -6.72 3.41
CA SER A 256 -21.53 -7.88 4.08
C SER A 256 -21.35 -9.16 3.27
N ILE A 257 -21.27 -9.04 1.94
CA ILE A 257 -21.03 -10.15 1.00
C ILE A 257 -19.96 -9.78 -0.03
N GLN A 258 -19.41 -10.81 -0.67
CA GLN A 258 -18.50 -10.69 -1.80
C GLN A 258 -19.01 -11.53 -2.96
N PRO A 259 -19.53 -10.91 -4.04
CA PRO A 259 -19.90 -11.63 -5.27
C PRO A 259 -18.69 -12.30 -5.89
N VAL A 260 -18.82 -13.58 -6.25
CA VAL A 260 -17.76 -14.39 -6.86
C VAL A 260 -18.16 -14.79 -8.28
N MET A 261 -17.22 -14.61 -9.19
CA MET A 261 -17.32 -14.88 -10.61
C MET A 261 -16.13 -15.72 -11.06
N CYS A 262 -16.19 -16.31 -12.25
CA CYS A 262 -15.11 -17.12 -12.77
C CYS A 262 -14.87 -16.89 -14.26
N GLY A 263 -13.66 -17.27 -14.73
CA GLY A 263 -13.31 -17.14 -16.13
C GLY A 263 -11.88 -17.47 -16.48
N SER A 264 -11.51 -17.14 -17.72
CA SER A 264 -10.14 -17.18 -18.23
C SER A 264 -9.83 -15.90 -19.00
N ALA A 265 -9.09 -14.99 -18.37
CA ALA A 265 -8.69 -13.76 -19.02
C ALA A 265 -7.80 -14.02 -20.24
N LEU A 266 -6.99 -15.09 -20.23
CA LEU A 266 -6.14 -15.46 -21.37
C LEU A 266 -6.99 -15.75 -22.62
N HIS A 267 -8.08 -16.47 -22.47
CA HIS A 267 -9.00 -16.84 -23.57
C HIS A 267 -10.17 -15.86 -23.74
N GLY A 268 -10.23 -14.80 -22.92
CA GLY A 268 -11.28 -13.77 -23.01
C GLY A 268 -12.64 -14.22 -22.47
N ILE A 269 -12.68 -15.25 -21.64
CA ILE A 269 -13.92 -15.81 -21.08
C ILE A 269 -14.20 -15.16 -19.72
N GLY A 270 -15.42 -14.60 -19.53
CA GLY A 270 -15.91 -14.11 -18.23
C GLY A 270 -15.50 -12.68 -17.86
N VAL A 271 -14.71 -11.97 -18.66
CA VAL A 271 -14.21 -10.62 -18.29
C VAL A 271 -15.27 -9.52 -18.49
N GLN A 272 -16.11 -9.59 -19.55
CA GLN A 272 -17.19 -8.63 -19.73
C GLN A 272 -18.22 -8.71 -18.59
N PRO A 273 -18.65 -9.88 -18.11
CA PRO A 273 -19.45 -9.99 -16.90
C PRO A 273 -18.82 -9.34 -15.67
N VAL A 274 -17.48 -9.35 -15.52
CA VAL A 274 -16.80 -8.62 -14.43
C VAL A 274 -16.98 -7.11 -14.58
N LEU A 275 -16.89 -6.57 -15.81
CA LEU A 275 -17.17 -5.16 -16.08
C LEU A 275 -18.64 -4.80 -15.76
N ASP A 276 -19.57 -5.71 -16.05
CA ASP A 276 -20.98 -5.55 -15.66
C ASP A 276 -21.15 -5.59 -14.13
N ALA A 277 -20.46 -6.50 -13.44
CA ALA A 277 -20.46 -6.56 -11.98
C ALA A 277 -19.88 -5.28 -11.33
N VAL A 278 -18.85 -4.67 -11.93
CA VAL A 278 -18.34 -3.34 -11.52
C VAL A 278 -19.44 -2.29 -11.62
N GLN A 279 -20.21 -2.29 -12.71
CA GLN A 279 -21.34 -1.36 -12.88
C GLN A 279 -22.45 -1.60 -11.85
N TYR A 280 -22.84 -2.86 -11.67
CA TYR A 280 -24.01 -3.25 -10.87
C TYR A 280 -23.71 -3.23 -9.36
N TYR A 281 -22.53 -3.65 -8.91
CA TYR A 281 -22.30 -3.95 -7.49
C TYR A 281 -21.28 -3.04 -6.81
N LEU A 282 -20.38 -2.38 -7.54
CA LEU A 282 -19.41 -1.47 -6.90
C LEU A 282 -19.96 -0.04 -6.80
N PRO A 283 -19.64 0.68 -5.72
CA PRO A 283 -20.18 2.01 -5.48
C PRO A 283 -19.61 3.07 -6.41
N SER A 284 -20.40 4.10 -6.64
CA SER A 284 -19.92 5.40 -7.10
C SER A 284 -19.27 6.17 -5.94
N PRO A 285 -18.49 7.23 -6.22
CA PRO A 285 -17.94 8.08 -5.16
C PRO A 285 -19.00 8.69 -4.24
N GLN A 286 -20.22 8.90 -4.74
CA GLN A 286 -21.34 9.47 -3.98
C GLN A 286 -21.90 8.53 -2.91
N GLU A 287 -21.77 7.21 -3.14
CA GLU A 287 -22.25 6.18 -2.21
C GLU A 287 -21.21 5.83 -1.13
N ARG A 288 -20.02 6.43 -1.21
CA ARG A 288 -18.99 6.28 -0.16
C ARG A 288 -19.29 7.20 1.02
N PRO A 289 -18.90 6.81 2.24
CA PRO A 289 -19.01 7.69 3.41
C PRO A 289 -18.29 9.02 3.17
N PRO A 290 -18.77 10.13 3.79
CA PRO A 290 -18.05 11.39 3.79
C PRO A 290 -16.60 11.20 4.26
N VAL A 291 -15.65 11.89 3.63
CA VAL A 291 -14.26 11.83 4.07
C VAL A 291 -14.09 12.63 5.36
N GLU A 292 -13.39 12.05 6.34
CA GLU A 292 -13.10 12.66 7.63
C GLU A 292 -11.66 13.13 7.71
N GLY A 293 -11.43 14.18 8.49
CA GLY A 293 -10.09 14.72 8.74
C GLY A 293 -10.08 15.67 9.94
N GLU A 294 -8.89 16.09 10.33
CA GLU A 294 -8.71 17.05 11.42
C GLU A 294 -8.92 18.49 10.94
N ALA A 295 -9.62 19.27 11.75
CA ALA A 295 -9.75 20.71 11.52
C ALA A 295 -8.41 21.42 11.77
N VAL A 296 -7.88 22.10 10.75
CA VAL A 296 -6.65 22.90 10.89
C VAL A 296 -7.01 24.36 11.14
N GLY A 297 -6.90 24.82 12.39
CA GLY A 297 -7.18 26.20 12.76
C GLY A 297 -5.94 27.11 12.74
N LYS A 298 -6.11 28.37 12.35
CA LYS A 298 -5.08 29.40 12.51
C LYS A 298 -5.11 29.94 13.93
N GLY A 299 -4.16 29.49 14.80
CA GLY A 299 -3.94 30.07 16.14
C GLY A 299 -3.88 29.04 17.27
N LYS A 300 -3.29 29.46 18.42
CA LYS A 300 -3.03 28.65 19.63
C LYS A 300 -4.29 28.09 20.37
N LYS A 301 -5.48 28.20 19.80
CA LYS A 301 -6.75 27.68 20.34
C LYS A 301 -7.57 26.94 19.27
N SER A 302 -6.95 26.11 18.41
CA SER A 302 -7.76 25.21 17.59
C SER A 302 -8.18 24.03 18.47
N GLU A 303 -9.47 23.94 18.76
CA GLU A 303 -10.06 22.69 19.22
C GLU A 303 -9.78 21.64 18.13
N LYS A 304 -9.01 20.61 18.48
CA LYS A 304 -8.82 19.42 17.62
C LYS A 304 -10.18 18.77 17.47
N GLY A 305 -10.87 19.07 16.39
CA GLY A 305 -12.17 18.47 16.06
C GLY A 305 -12.06 17.71 14.74
N THR A 306 -12.70 16.56 14.68
CA THR A 306 -12.92 15.85 13.42
C THR A 306 -13.99 16.58 12.62
N ILE A 307 -13.69 16.88 11.37
CA ILE A 307 -14.65 17.44 10.41
C ILE A 307 -14.80 16.48 9.24
N SER A 308 -15.98 16.46 8.65
CA SER A 308 -16.27 15.64 7.48
C SER A 308 -16.58 16.47 6.26
N ARG A 309 -16.35 15.92 5.07
CA ARG A 309 -16.72 16.48 3.77
C ARG A 309 -17.54 15.47 3.00
N LYS A 310 -18.70 15.89 2.54
CA LYS A 310 -19.54 15.06 1.66
C LYS A 310 -18.99 15.04 0.25
N PRO A 311 -19.21 13.96 -0.50
CA PRO A 311 -18.78 13.86 -1.88
C PRO A 311 -19.69 14.68 -2.82
N GLU A 312 -19.74 16.00 -2.61
CA GLU A 312 -20.56 16.95 -3.35
C GLU A 312 -19.71 18.06 -3.97
N ALA A 313 -20.00 18.45 -5.21
CA ALA A 313 -19.28 19.52 -5.91
C ALA A 313 -19.50 20.91 -5.28
N SER A 314 -20.57 21.10 -4.48
CA SER A 314 -20.88 22.32 -3.75
C SER A 314 -20.08 22.51 -2.46
N GLU A 315 -19.46 21.44 -1.96
CA GLU A 315 -18.61 21.47 -0.76
C GLU A 315 -17.28 22.20 -1.03
N ALA A 316 -16.59 22.56 0.05
CA ALA A 316 -15.23 23.07 -0.06
C ALA A 316 -14.30 21.97 -0.62
N PHE A 317 -13.38 22.37 -1.48
CA PHE A 317 -12.44 21.43 -2.11
C PHE A 317 -11.61 20.69 -1.06
N CYS A 318 -11.51 19.36 -1.23
CA CYS A 318 -10.60 18.49 -0.52
C CYS A 318 -10.14 17.36 -1.44
N GLY A 319 -8.83 17.13 -1.48
CA GLY A 319 -8.23 16.05 -2.27
C GLY A 319 -6.95 15.51 -1.61
N LEU A 320 -6.56 14.32 -2.01
CA LEU A 320 -5.37 13.62 -1.54
C LEU A 320 -4.40 13.39 -2.69
N VAL A 321 -3.16 13.80 -2.51
CA VAL A 321 -2.05 13.45 -3.43
C VAL A 321 -1.63 12.02 -3.11
N PHE A 322 -1.89 11.07 -4.01
CA PHE A 322 -1.57 9.67 -3.75
C PHE A 322 -0.38 9.15 -4.58
N LYS A 323 0.04 9.89 -5.63
CA LYS A 323 1.23 9.56 -6.41
C LYS A 323 1.84 10.83 -7.01
N VAL A 324 3.17 10.89 -7.03
CA VAL A 324 3.93 11.94 -7.73
C VAL A 324 4.84 11.29 -8.76
N ILE A 325 4.75 11.72 -10.01
CA ILE A 325 5.61 11.26 -11.11
C ILE A 325 6.51 12.42 -11.51
N PRO A 326 7.81 12.33 -11.25
CA PRO A 326 8.77 13.34 -11.67
C PRO A 326 8.85 13.41 -13.19
N ALA A 327 8.87 14.63 -13.74
CA ALA A 327 9.06 14.84 -15.16
C ALA A 327 9.94 16.08 -15.41
N LYS A 328 10.68 16.09 -16.52
CA LYS A 328 11.57 17.21 -16.90
C LYS A 328 10.83 18.56 -17.02
N THR A 329 9.54 18.55 -17.31
CA THR A 329 8.70 19.74 -17.50
C THR A 329 7.91 20.13 -16.24
N GLY A 330 8.17 19.48 -15.10
CA GLY A 330 7.47 19.63 -13.83
C GLY A 330 6.74 18.36 -13.44
N ASP A 331 6.73 18.07 -12.15
CA ASP A 331 6.14 16.85 -11.58
C ASP A 331 4.64 16.80 -11.88
N ILE A 332 4.14 15.59 -12.13
CA ILE A 332 2.72 15.30 -12.27
C ILE A 332 2.25 14.66 -10.96
N SER A 333 1.42 15.34 -10.21
CA SER A 333 0.83 14.83 -8.98
C SER A 333 -0.55 14.25 -9.26
N TRP A 334 -0.76 12.98 -8.94
CA TRP A 334 -2.06 12.34 -9.04
C TRP A 334 -2.86 12.61 -7.79
N VAL A 335 -4.03 13.18 -7.99
CA VAL A 335 -4.90 13.63 -6.90
C VAL A 335 -6.28 13.01 -7.03
N ARG A 336 -6.75 12.41 -5.95
CA ARG A 336 -8.15 12.03 -5.77
C ARG A 336 -8.91 13.22 -5.19
N VAL A 337 -9.99 13.63 -5.86
CA VAL A 337 -10.89 14.69 -5.39
C VAL A 337 -12.00 14.06 -4.55
N TYR A 338 -12.06 14.37 -3.26
CA TYR A 338 -13.10 13.87 -2.35
C TYR A 338 -14.29 14.78 -2.22
N SER A 339 -14.09 16.09 -2.33
CA SER A 339 -15.17 17.08 -2.26
C SER A 339 -14.84 18.33 -3.08
N GLY A 340 -15.87 19.05 -3.49
CA GLY A 340 -15.75 20.34 -4.17
C GLY A 340 -15.30 20.24 -5.63
N GLN A 341 -14.76 21.35 -6.13
CA GLN A 341 -14.29 21.51 -7.51
C GLN A 341 -12.87 22.06 -7.50
N LEU A 342 -12.06 21.64 -8.47
CA LEU A 342 -10.72 22.15 -8.70
C LEU A 342 -10.61 22.73 -10.13
N LYS A 343 -10.02 23.90 -10.26
CA LYS A 343 -9.87 24.60 -11.55
C LYS A 343 -8.40 24.78 -11.89
N ALA A 344 -8.06 24.67 -13.17
CA ALA A 344 -6.75 25.07 -13.69
C ALA A 344 -6.50 26.58 -13.42
N ASN A 345 -5.24 26.95 -13.29
CA ASN A 345 -4.80 28.31 -12.99
C ASN A 345 -5.35 28.87 -11.64
N SER A 346 -5.63 27.98 -10.67
CA SER A 346 -6.08 28.35 -9.32
C SER A 346 -4.99 28.09 -8.26
N ARG A 347 -5.24 28.57 -7.04
CA ARG A 347 -4.38 28.32 -5.87
C ARG A 347 -5.02 27.33 -4.94
N ILE A 348 -4.19 26.48 -4.36
CA ILE A 348 -4.60 25.45 -3.42
C ILE A 348 -3.74 25.52 -2.15
N TYR A 349 -4.23 25.03 -1.03
CA TYR A 349 -3.56 25.02 0.26
C TYR A 349 -3.22 23.60 0.69
N ASN A 350 -1.98 23.39 1.12
CA ASN A 350 -1.50 22.17 1.76
C ASN A 350 -1.43 22.42 3.28
N PRO A 351 -2.38 21.92 4.06
CA PRO A 351 -2.48 22.19 5.49
C PRO A 351 -1.38 21.52 6.31
N GLY A 352 -0.88 20.36 5.89
CA GLY A 352 0.18 19.63 6.59
C GLY A 352 1.54 20.37 6.58
N LYS A 353 1.80 21.16 5.53
CA LYS A 353 3.04 21.92 5.36
C LYS A 353 2.87 23.43 5.54
N ASP A 354 1.66 23.91 5.78
CA ASP A 354 1.28 25.34 5.80
C ASP A 354 1.79 26.09 4.54
N LYS A 355 1.63 25.48 3.37
CA LYS A 355 2.09 26.03 2.09
C LYS A 355 0.94 26.16 1.10
N LYS A 356 1.08 27.12 0.17
CA LYS A 356 0.16 27.30 -0.95
C LYS A 356 0.87 26.90 -2.23
N ASP A 357 0.20 26.05 -3.01
CA ASP A 357 0.64 25.66 -4.34
C ASP A 357 -0.24 26.27 -5.43
N ASN A 358 0.31 26.36 -6.63
CA ASN A 358 -0.43 26.84 -7.81
C ASN A 358 -0.71 25.64 -8.73
N ILE A 359 -1.95 25.52 -9.16
CA ILE A 359 -2.37 24.54 -10.15
C ILE A 359 -2.19 25.17 -11.51
N ALA A 360 -1.15 24.76 -12.25
CA ALA A 360 -0.92 25.29 -13.60
C ALA A 360 -1.83 24.60 -14.61
N GLN A 361 -1.92 23.27 -14.57
CA GLN A 361 -2.69 22.47 -15.51
C GLN A 361 -3.33 21.27 -14.80
N LEU A 362 -4.47 20.83 -15.35
CA LEU A 362 -5.17 19.60 -14.97
C LEU A 362 -5.21 18.66 -16.16
N TRP A 363 -4.92 17.38 -15.95
CA TRP A 363 -4.83 16.37 -16.98
C TRP A 363 -5.56 15.09 -16.60
N GLN A 364 -6.25 14.49 -17.54
CA GLN A 364 -6.66 13.09 -17.43
C GLN A 364 -5.43 12.19 -17.46
N ILE A 365 -5.48 11.09 -16.71
CA ILE A 365 -4.37 10.15 -16.61
C ILE A 365 -4.64 8.98 -17.56
N HIS A 366 -3.63 8.58 -18.32
CA HIS A 366 -3.65 7.40 -19.15
C HIS A 366 -2.37 6.59 -18.89
N ALA A 367 -2.54 5.42 -18.27
CA ALA A 367 -1.47 4.59 -17.73
C ALA A 367 -0.62 5.35 -16.69
N THR A 368 0.67 5.56 -16.94
CA THR A 368 1.58 6.32 -16.08
C THR A 368 1.76 7.76 -16.56
N ARG A 369 1.17 8.14 -17.68
CA ARG A 369 1.38 9.41 -18.36
C ARG A 369 0.12 10.24 -18.42
N LYS A 370 0.27 11.54 -18.70
CA LYS A 370 -0.86 12.40 -19.07
C LYS A 370 -1.39 11.98 -20.45
N ASP A 371 -2.70 11.91 -20.59
CA ASP A 371 -3.33 11.75 -21.90
C ASP A 371 -3.01 13.00 -22.75
N PRO A 372 -2.37 12.88 -23.93
CA PRO A 372 -2.03 14.03 -24.78
C PRO A 372 -3.22 14.92 -25.15
N GLN A 373 -4.44 14.37 -25.15
CA GLN A 373 -5.69 15.08 -25.43
C GLN A 373 -6.53 15.35 -24.17
N GLY A 374 -6.05 14.92 -23.01
CA GLY A 374 -6.79 14.90 -21.75
C GLY A 374 -6.64 16.14 -20.88
N GLN A 375 -6.15 17.28 -21.41
CA GLN A 375 -6.12 18.52 -20.64
C GLN A 375 -7.55 19.01 -20.38
N VAL A 376 -7.84 19.33 -19.10
CA VAL A 376 -9.16 19.79 -18.66
C VAL A 376 -9.04 21.11 -17.89
N ASP A 377 -10.10 21.94 -17.95
CA ASP A 377 -10.13 23.23 -17.25
C ASP A 377 -10.57 23.08 -15.78
N SER A 378 -11.37 22.07 -15.48
CA SER A 378 -11.87 21.81 -14.14
C SER A 378 -12.17 20.33 -13.94
N VAL A 379 -12.08 19.89 -12.68
CA VAL A 379 -12.49 18.57 -12.20
C VAL A 379 -13.36 18.71 -10.95
N GLU A 380 -14.16 17.72 -10.69
CA GLU A 380 -15.14 17.71 -9.61
C GLU A 380 -14.91 16.52 -8.68
N THR A 381 -15.67 16.52 -7.61
CA THR A 381 -15.77 15.42 -6.65
C THR A 381 -15.84 14.07 -7.36
N GLY A 382 -15.04 13.12 -6.88
CA GLY A 382 -14.96 11.76 -7.41
C GLY A 382 -13.85 11.57 -8.46
N ASP A 383 -13.38 12.63 -9.12
CA ASP A 383 -12.35 12.49 -10.15
C ASP A 383 -10.97 12.09 -9.60
N ILE A 384 -10.21 11.39 -10.44
CA ILE A 384 -8.76 11.18 -10.29
C ILE A 384 -8.09 11.99 -11.41
N VAL A 385 -7.17 12.88 -11.05
CA VAL A 385 -6.60 13.87 -11.96
C VAL A 385 -5.10 14.02 -11.76
N GLY A 386 -4.37 14.26 -12.85
CA GLY A 386 -2.97 14.68 -12.84
C GLY A 386 -2.87 16.20 -12.75
N ILE A 387 -2.17 16.71 -11.74
CA ILE A 387 -1.95 18.14 -11.52
C ILE A 387 -0.50 18.48 -11.81
N ILE A 388 -0.28 19.51 -12.61
CA ILE A 388 1.05 20.12 -12.84
C ILE A 388 1.08 21.47 -12.13
N GLY A 389 2.19 21.74 -11.39
CA GLY A 389 2.43 23.01 -10.74
C GLY A 389 2.54 22.94 -9.22
N LEU A 390 2.29 21.78 -8.60
CA LEU A 390 2.52 21.57 -7.16
C LEU A 390 4.03 21.50 -6.91
N ARG A 391 4.54 22.38 -6.06
CA ARG A 391 5.99 22.47 -5.74
C ARG A 391 6.33 21.93 -4.35
N HIS A 392 5.37 22.03 -3.44
CA HIS A 392 5.58 21.70 -2.02
C HIS A 392 4.88 20.40 -1.62
N SER A 393 3.97 19.90 -2.45
CA SER A 393 3.16 18.74 -2.15
C SER A 393 3.80 17.45 -2.64
N ILE A 394 3.79 16.43 -1.80
CA ILE A 394 4.32 15.08 -2.06
C ILE A 394 3.22 14.05 -1.88
N THR A 395 3.53 12.79 -2.14
CA THR A 395 2.63 11.65 -1.90
C THR A 395 2.19 11.60 -0.42
N GLY A 396 0.89 11.48 -0.18
CA GLY A 396 0.27 11.49 1.15
C GLY A 396 -0.25 12.86 1.60
N ASP A 397 0.12 13.95 0.91
CA ASP A 397 -0.33 15.29 1.30
C ASP A 397 -1.79 15.55 0.97
N THR A 398 -2.47 16.23 1.87
CA THR A 398 -3.83 16.77 1.67
C THR A 398 -3.77 18.11 0.96
N LEU A 399 -4.64 18.29 0.00
CA LEU A 399 -4.89 19.57 -0.68
C LEU A 399 -6.30 20.03 -0.35
N CYS A 400 -6.47 21.27 0.05
CA CYS A 400 -7.81 21.79 0.40
C CYS A 400 -7.96 23.28 0.08
N ASP A 401 -9.19 23.78 0.23
CA ASP A 401 -9.48 25.20 0.18
C ASP A 401 -8.91 25.89 1.44
N ALA A 402 -8.17 26.96 1.23
CA ALA A 402 -7.58 27.75 2.34
C ALA A 402 -8.61 28.42 3.26
N SER A 403 -9.86 28.57 2.80
CA SER A 403 -10.96 29.15 3.59
C SER A 403 -11.57 28.13 4.56
N SER A 404 -11.44 26.84 4.26
CA SER A 404 -12.00 25.76 5.06
C SER A 404 -11.01 24.57 5.12
N PRO A 405 -9.89 24.73 5.85
CA PRO A 405 -8.83 23.75 5.84
C PRO A 405 -9.20 22.47 6.59
N ILE A 406 -8.84 21.34 6.01
CA ILE A 406 -8.98 19.99 6.53
C ILE A 406 -7.68 19.23 6.28
N LEU A 407 -7.23 18.46 7.25
CA LEU A 407 -6.12 17.53 7.10
C LEU A 407 -6.68 16.10 7.16
N LEU A 408 -6.60 15.39 6.05
CA LEU A 408 -6.99 13.99 5.98
C LEU A 408 -5.95 13.13 6.70
N GLU A 409 -6.39 11.95 7.14
CA GLU A 409 -5.50 10.95 7.70
C GLU A 409 -4.37 10.63 6.70
N THR A 410 -3.14 10.71 7.18
CA THR A 410 -1.95 10.40 6.39
C THR A 410 -1.85 8.90 6.13
N ILE A 411 -1.31 8.53 4.97
CA ILE A 411 -1.00 7.13 4.66
C ILE A 411 0.18 6.72 5.55
N GLU A 412 -0.02 5.72 6.39
CA GLU A 412 1.06 5.13 7.19
C GLU A 412 1.84 4.14 6.33
N PHE A 413 3.12 4.39 6.15
CA PHE A 413 4.01 3.48 5.45
C PHE A 413 4.81 2.65 6.46
N PRO A 414 5.08 1.37 6.14
CA PRO A 414 5.92 0.54 7.00
C PRO A 414 7.37 1.04 7.03
N ASP A 415 8.09 0.70 8.11
CA ASP A 415 9.51 1.04 8.26
C ASP A 415 10.40 0.36 7.23
N THR A 416 11.45 1.05 6.80
CA THR A 416 12.49 0.50 5.93
C THR A 416 13.31 -0.58 6.66
N VAL A 417 13.55 -1.72 5.99
CA VAL A 417 14.18 -2.89 6.63
C VAL A 417 15.56 -3.22 6.12
N ILE A 418 15.94 -2.74 4.93
CA ILE A 418 17.28 -2.93 4.36
C ILE A 418 17.87 -1.61 3.88
N SER A 419 19.18 -1.57 3.76
CA SER A 419 19.91 -0.41 3.26
C SER A 419 20.99 -0.83 2.26
N MET A 420 21.32 0.09 1.35
CA MET A 420 22.39 -0.06 0.37
C MET A 420 23.19 1.23 0.30
N ALA A 421 24.51 1.14 0.40
CA ALA A 421 25.38 2.31 0.27
C ALA A 421 25.68 2.58 -1.20
N ILE A 422 25.70 3.86 -1.56
CA ILE A 422 25.97 4.37 -2.90
C ILE A 422 27.17 5.31 -2.82
N GLU A 423 28.15 5.10 -3.70
CA GLU A 423 29.32 5.96 -3.85
C GLU A 423 29.37 6.55 -5.27
N PRO A 424 29.25 7.89 -5.42
CA PRO A 424 29.48 8.53 -6.71
C PRO A 424 30.96 8.50 -7.09
N GLU A 425 31.28 8.30 -8.37
CA GLU A 425 32.68 8.21 -8.86
C GLU A 425 33.42 9.56 -8.80
N ASN A 426 32.70 10.67 -8.86
CA ASN A 426 33.26 12.01 -8.81
C ASN A 426 32.25 13.03 -8.30
N THR A 427 32.70 14.29 -8.09
CA THR A 427 31.90 15.38 -7.55
C THR A 427 30.70 15.75 -8.43
N THR A 428 30.85 15.70 -9.74
CA THR A 428 29.76 16.00 -10.69
C THR A 428 28.66 14.94 -10.63
N GLU A 429 29.05 13.65 -10.46
CA GLU A 429 28.08 12.57 -10.28
C GLU A 429 27.42 12.62 -8.90
N ARG A 430 28.08 13.18 -7.89
CA ARG A 430 27.50 13.42 -6.57
C ARG A 430 26.34 14.42 -6.64
N ASP A 431 26.53 15.56 -7.29
CA ASP A 431 25.47 16.57 -7.43
C ASP A 431 24.28 16.03 -8.22
N LYS A 432 24.53 15.23 -9.27
CA LYS A 432 23.47 14.56 -10.03
C LYS A 432 22.75 13.51 -9.19
N LEU A 433 23.48 12.73 -8.39
CA LEU A 433 22.94 11.71 -7.50
C LEU A 433 22.01 12.35 -6.47
N GLU A 434 22.45 13.41 -5.78
CA GLU A 434 21.65 14.14 -4.80
C GLU A 434 20.33 14.65 -5.40
N ASN A 435 20.40 15.34 -6.56
CA ASN A 435 19.20 15.84 -7.26
C ASN A 435 18.26 14.69 -7.68
N THR A 436 18.82 13.56 -8.14
CA THR A 436 18.02 12.41 -8.58
C THR A 436 17.37 11.71 -7.37
N LEU A 437 18.11 11.57 -6.28
CA LEU A 437 17.56 10.98 -5.04
C LEU A 437 16.46 11.85 -4.44
N GLU A 438 16.62 13.18 -4.42
CA GLU A 438 15.53 14.10 -4.01
C GLU A 438 14.28 13.94 -4.86
N MET A 439 14.44 13.70 -6.16
CA MET A 439 13.33 13.45 -7.06
C MET A 439 12.65 12.10 -6.77
N LEU A 440 13.43 11.04 -6.52
CA LEU A 440 12.91 9.72 -6.17
C LEU A 440 12.20 9.71 -4.80
N LEU A 441 12.72 10.44 -3.81
CA LEU A 441 12.08 10.61 -2.50
C LEU A 441 10.69 11.28 -2.58
N ARG A 442 10.48 12.17 -3.56
CA ARG A 442 9.16 12.76 -3.78
C ARG A 442 8.18 11.77 -4.40
N GLN A 443 8.68 10.82 -5.18
CA GLN A 443 7.89 9.78 -5.82
C GLN A 443 7.54 8.66 -4.83
N ASP A 444 8.52 8.22 -4.06
CA ASP A 444 8.42 7.04 -3.20
C ASP A 444 8.72 7.40 -1.73
N PRO A 445 7.68 7.54 -0.90
CA PRO A 445 7.83 7.87 0.51
C PRO A 445 8.42 6.73 1.36
N THR A 446 8.56 5.51 0.82
CA THR A 446 9.20 4.37 1.49
C THR A 446 10.70 4.26 1.20
N LEU A 447 11.21 5.13 0.33
CA LEU A 447 12.63 5.31 0.13
C LEU A 447 13.15 6.32 1.15
N GLU A 448 14.18 5.97 1.90
CA GLU A 448 14.92 6.88 2.77
C GLU A 448 16.34 7.06 2.27
N VAL A 449 16.84 8.29 2.33
CA VAL A 449 18.22 8.60 1.94
C VAL A 449 18.90 9.33 3.08
N ILE A 450 20.04 8.80 3.52
CA ILE A 450 20.85 9.39 4.58
C ILE A 450 22.23 9.68 4.01
N SER A 451 22.63 10.94 4.03
CA SER A 451 23.97 11.34 3.65
C SER A 451 24.90 11.20 4.87
N GLY A 452 25.85 10.27 4.81
CA GLY A 452 26.86 10.08 5.85
C GLY A 452 27.94 11.16 5.83
N GLU A 453 28.52 11.48 6.99
CA GLU A 453 29.65 12.42 7.12
C GLU A 453 30.90 11.97 6.30
N THR A 454 31.02 10.68 6.03
CA THR A 454 32.11 10.07 5.24
C THR A 454 31.95 10.25 3.72
N GLY A 455 30.87 10.90 3.26
CA GLY A 455 30.57 11.07 1.84
C GLY A 455 29.88 9.88 1.17
N GLN A 456 29.58 8.82 1.92
CA GLN A 456 28.72 7.73 1.47
C GLN A 456 27.25 8.12 1.63
N THR A 457 26.45 7.86 0.60
CA THR A 457 24.99 8.00 0.66
C THR A 457 24.36 6.64 0.93
N LEU A 458 23.60 6.53 2.01
CA LEU A 458 22.88 5.32 2.37
C LEU A 458 21.43 5.42 1.89
N MET A 459 21.04 4.49 1.04
CA MET A 459 19.66 4.35 0.56
C MET A 459 18.99 3.19 1.30
N ARG A 460 17.83 3.43 1.89
CA ARG A 460 17.04 2.43 2.62
C ARG A 460 15.72 2.17 1.93
N GLY A 461 15.22 0.94 2.00
CA GLY A 461 13.98 0.52 1.36
C GLY A 461 13.29 -0.64 2.04
N MET A 462 12.16 -1.05 1.46
CA MET A 462 11.25 -2.06 1.99
C MET A 462 11.74 -3.50 1.80
N GLY A 463 12.56 -3.74 0.79
CA GLY A 463 13.05 -5.07 0.44
C GLY A 463 14.16 -5.03 -0.59
N GLU A 464 14.72 -6.21 -0.88
CA GLU A 464 15.84 -6.35 -1.81
C GLU A 464 15.46 -5.95 -3.24
N LEU A 465 14.28 -6.39 -3.70
CA LEU A 465 13.77 -6.04 -5.03
C LEU A 465 13.49 -4.54 -5.15
N HIS A 466 12.96 -3.90 -4.11
CA HIS A 466 12.75 -2.46 -4.09
C HIS A 466 14.05 -1.68 -4.34
N LEU A 467 15.11 -1.99 -3.59
CA LEU A 467 16.41 -1.33 -3.76
C LEU A 467 17.08 -1.67 -5.09
N GLU A 468 16.87 -2.88 -5.60
CA GLU A 468 17.38 -3.29 -6.93
C GLU A 468 16.72 -2.51 -8.06
N VAL A 469 15.41 -2.30 -8.01
CA VAL A 469 14.68 -1.48 -8.98
C VAL A 469 15.20 -0.03 -8.96
N ILE A 470 15.33 0.58 -7.78
CA ILE A 470 15.87 1.93 -7.64
C ILE A 470 17.30 2.01 -8.18
N LYS A 471 18.17 1.03 -7.86
CA LYS A 471 19.52 0.92 -8.40
C LYS A 471 19.50 0.91 -9.94
N ASN A 472 18.68 0.07 -10.55
CA ASN A 472 18.60 -0.05 -12.00
C ASN A 472 18.10 1.24 -12.65
N ARG A 473 17.15 1.93 -12.03
CA ARG A 473 16.70 3.25 -12.47
C ARG A 473 17.83 4.29 -12.43
N LEU A 474 18.60 4.36 -11.34
CA LEU A 474 19.75 5.28 -11.23
C LEU A 474 20.78 5.03 -12.34
N LEU A 475 21.04 3.78 -12.66
CA LEU A 475 22.04 3.40 -13.69
C LEU A 475 21.49 3.60 -15.12
N ARG A 476 20.27 3.15 -15.43
CA ARG A 476 19.74 3.06 -16.79
C ARG A 476 18.97 4.31 -17.20
N GLU A 477 18.04 4.77 -16.35
CA GLU A 477 17.14 5.90 -16.65
C GLU A 477 17.86 7.23 -16.48
N PHE A 478 18.59 7.39 -15.36
CA PHE A 478 19.31 8.62 -15.04
C PHE A 478 20.77 8.62 -15.47
N ASN A 479 21.28 7.48 -15.97
CA ASN A 479 22.64 7.29 -16.49
C ASN A 479 23.72 7.83 -15.54
N LEU A 480 23.60 7.45 -14.25
CA LEU A 480 24.54 7.84 -13.20
C LEU A 480 25.70 6.84 -13.10
N ASN A 481 26.92 7.35 -12.95
CA ASN A 481 28.11 6.56 -12.68
C ASN A 481 28.34 6.45 -11.16
N VAL A 482 27.71 5.47 -10.55
CA VAL A 482 27.76 5.23 -9.11
C VAL A 482 28.07 3.76 -8.81
N ARG A 483 28.74 3.52 -7.69
CA ARG A 483 28.99 2.17 -7.18
C ARG A 483 28.00 1.83 -6.09
N PHE A 484 27.46 0.64 -6.15
CA PHE A 484 26.55 0.10 -5.15
C PHE A 484 27.25 -0.97 -4.32
N HIS A 485 27.08 -0.87 -3.01
CA HIS A 485 27.56 -1.90 -2.08
C HIS A 485 26.44 -2.92 -1.82
N LYS A 486 26.80 -4.07 -1.23
CA LYS A 486 25.81 -5.09 -0.88
C LYS A 486 24.78 -4.54 0.10
N PRO A 487 23.52 -4.95 -0.01
CA PRO A 487 22.49 -4.59 0.97
C PRO A 487 22.87 -5.00 2.38
N GLN A 488 22.50 -4.17 3.34
CA GLN A 488 22.70 -4.39 4.76
C GLN A 488 21.39 -4.21 5.52
N VAL A 489 21.29 -4.84 6.68
CA VAL A 489 20.11 -4.72 7.56
C VAL A 489 20.07 -3.32 8.18
N SER A 490 18.90 -2.73 8.22
CA SER A 490 18.64 -1.47 8.94
C SER A 490 18.43 -1.75 10.42
N TYR A 491 19.52 -1.75 11.17
CA TYR A 491 19.45 -1.84 12.63
C TYR A 491 18.87 -0.56 13.24
N ARG A 492 18.34 -0.69 14.47
CA ARG A 492 17.86 0.40 15.31
C ARG A 492 18.48 0.26 16.70
N GLU A 493 18.40 1.32 17.50
CA GLU A 493 18.81 1.27 18.91
C GLU A 493 17.69 1.72 19.83
N THR A 494 17.69 1.15 21.04
CA THR A 494 16.75 1.51 22.12
C THR A 494 17.45 1.38 23.47
N ILE A 495 16.73 1.66 24.55
CA ILE A 495 17.18 1.41 25.93
C ILE A 495 16.28 0.37 26.59
N ARG A 496 16.81 -0.37 27.57
CA ARG A 496 16.04 -1.37 28.35
C ARG A 496 15.48 -0.83 29.64
N GLU A 497 16.16 0.11 30.26
CA GLU A 497 15.85 0.59 31.61
C GLU A 497 15.50 2.07 31.59
N SER A 498 14.54 2.45 32.44
CA SER A 498 14.24 3.86 32.69
C SER A 498 15.33 4.46 33.59
N VAL A 499 15.85 5.59 33.18
CA VAL A 499 16.91 6.29 33.93
C VAL A 499 16.59 7.77 34.04
N GLU A 500 16.92 8.34 35.19
CA GLU A 500 16.96 9.80 35.41
C GLU A 500 18.41 10.24 35.47
N VAL A 501 18.74 11.22 34.66
CA VAL A 501 20.10 11.78 34.56
C VAL A 501 20.06 13.29 34.63
N ILE A 502 21.18 13.86 35.02
CA ILE A 502 21.39 15.33 35.02
C ILE A 502 22.54 15.61 34.07
N GLY A 503 22.27 16.34 33.00
CA GLY A 503 23.30 16.93 32.17
C GLY A 503 23.64 18.32 32.64
N GLU A 504 24.91 18.61 32.72
CA GLU A 504 25.43 19.89 33.24
C GLU A 504 26.37 20.55 32.22
N CYS A 505 26.19 21.82 32.04
CA CYS A 505 27.17 22.71 31.45
C CYS A 505 27.69 23.64 32.55
N ASN A 506 28.95 23.49 32.95
CA ASN A 506 29.59 24.39 33.95
C ASN A 506 31.04 24.61 33.54
N ARG A 507 31.25 25.47 32.56
CA ARG A 507 32.57 25.70 31.97
C ARG A 507 32.72 27.09 31.36
N LEU A 508 33.99 27.50 31.21
CA LEU A 508 34.31 28.77 30.56
C LEU A 508 34.26 28.61 29.04
N ILE A 509 33.40 29.37 28.37
CA ILE A 509 33.27 29.39 26.91
C ILE A 509 33.45 30.82 26.43
N ASN A 510 34.42 31.08 25.54
CA ASN A 510 34.75 32.40 25.00
C ASN A 510 34.99 33.47 26.10
N GLY A 511 35.57 33.06 27.23
CA GLY A 511 35.89 33.97 28.35
C GLY A 511 34.69 34.27 29.28
N ALA A 512 33.54 33.71 29.08
CA ALA A 512 32.38 33.82 29.95
C ALA A 512 32.05 32.48 30.62
N GLN A 513 31.77 32.51 31.93
CA GLN A 513 31.30 31.32 32.64
C GLN A 513 29.89 30.96 32.14
N LYS A 514 29.68 29.73 31.70
CA LYS A 514 28.40 29.20 31.25
C LYS A 514 27.91 28.16 32.23
N PHE A 515 26.61 28.25 32.59
CA PHE A 515 25.99 27.33 33.51
C PHE A 515 24.57 26.97 33.05
N ALA A 516 24.28 25.70 32.99
CA ALA A 516 22.93 25.13 32.84
C ALA A 516 22.92 23.70 33.38
N ARG A 517 21.82 23.30 33.98
CA ARG A 517 21.52 21.90 34.30
C ARG A 517 20.18 21.53 33.74
N VAL A 518 20.09 20.34 33.13
CA VAL A 518 18.85 19.77 32.62
C VAL A 518 18.70 18.38 33.23
N LYS A 519 17.60 18.16 33.93
CA LYS A 519 17.22 16.83 34.44
C LYS A 519 16.32 16.16 33.45
N LEU A 520 16.75 15.04 32.91
CA LEU A 520 16.08 14.28 31.88
C LEU A 520 15.78 12.85 32.38
N ARG A 521 14.56 12.38 32.11
CA ARG A 521 14.22 10.97 32.25
C ARG A 521 14.13 10.37 30.84
N LEU A 522 14.90 9.31 30.60
CA LEU A 522 14.75 8.45 29.42
C LEU A 522 14.10 7.14 29.85
N GLU A 523 13.05 6.76 29.15
CA GLU A 523 12.32 5.51 29.43
C GLU A 523 11.96 4.80 28.11
N PRO A 524 11.99 3.42 28.10
CA PRO A 524 11.50 2.68 26.95
C PRO A 524 9.98 2.85 26.82
N ASP A 525 9.49 3.14 25.62
CA ASP A 525 8.06 3.28 25.34
C ASP A 525 7.71 2.61 23.99
N GLU A 526 7.03 1.47 24.04
CA GLU A 526 6.62 0.72 22.85
C GLU A 526 5.61 1.46 21.96
N LYS A 527 4.96 2.51 22.49
CA LYS A 527 4.02 3.32 21.71
C LYS A 527 4.75 4.29 20.78
N VAL A 528 6.02 4.55 21.03
CA VAL A 528 6.88 5.38 20.18
C VAL A 528 7.47 4.48 19.10
N THR A 529 6.81 4.37 17.98
CA THR A 529 7.22 3.47 16.87
C THR A 529 8.44 3.99 16.12
N GLN A 530 8.63 5.31 16.04
CA GLN A 530 9.76 5.96 15.35
C GLN A 530 10.39 7.03 16.21
N GLY A 531 11.72 7.11 16.21
CA GLY A 531 12.47 8.16 16.86
C GLY A 531 12.32 8.16 18.38
N VAL A 532 12.35 9.37 18.96
CA VAL A 532 12.24 9.64 20.40
C VAL A 532 11.10 10.63 20.65
N ALA A 533 10.16 10.26 21.49
CA ALA A 533 9.12 11.19 21.92
C ALA A 533 9.65 12.12 23.02
N ILE A 534 9.61 13.43 22.82
CA ILE A 534 10.10 14.43 23.78
C ILE A 534 8.92 15.08 24.47
N MET A 535 8.91 15.02 25.80
CA MET A 535 7.82 15.52 26.65
C MET A 535 8.33 16.53 27.68
N ASN A 536 7.46 17.47 28.03
CA ASN A 536 7.71 18.42 29.14
C ASN A 536 6.90 18.02 30.37
N GLN A 537 7.57 17.87 31.50
CA GLN A 537 6.93 17.65 32.80
C GLN A 537 7.35 18.69 33.84
N MET A 538 8.10 19.73 33.43
CA MET A 538 8.47 20.84 34.31
C MET A 538 7.27 21.72 34.67
N ALA A 539 7.38 22.41 35.81
CA ALA A 539 6.44 23.46 36.13
C ALA A 539 6.53 24.59 35.08
N PRO A 540 5.41 25.26 34.73
CA PRO A 540 5.40 26.30 33.70
C PRO A 540 6.35 27.49 33.96
N GLU A 541 6.74 27.71 35.23
CA GLU A 541 7.60 28.80 35.69
C GLU A 541 9.07 28.38 35.85
N ALA A 542 9.41 27.10 35.64
CA ALA A 542 10.75 26.56 35.92
C ALA A 542 11.81 27.07 34.93
N LEU A 543 11.44 27.38 33.70
CA LEU A 543 12.34 27.87 32.67
C LEU A 543 11.61 28.83 31.72
N VAL A 544 12.31 29.84 31.23
CA VAL A 544 11.77 30.76 30.23
C VAL A 544 11.50 30.04 28.92
N PRO A 545 10.42 30.41 28.20
CA PRO A 545 9.99 29.66 26.98
C PRO A 545 11.07 29.56 25.92
N GLU A 546 11.92 30.57 25.75
CA GLU A 546 13.00 30.59 24.77
C GLU A 546 14.04 29.49 25.06
N LEU A 547 14.50 29.35 26.31
CA LEU A 547 15.46 28.33 26.70
C LEU A 547 14.86 26.93 26.70
N LEU A 548 13.55 26.81 26.96
CA LEU A 548 12.83 25.56 26.85
C LEU A 548 12.79 25.07 25.41
N GLU A 549 12.52 25.97 24.46
CA GLU A 549 12.49 25.63 23.02
C GLU A 549 13.89 25.22 22.54
N VAL A 550 14.95 25.93 22.95
CA VAL A 550 16.33 25.56 22.66
C VAL A 550 16.69 24.19 23.23
N THR A 551 16.23 23.85 24.42
CA THR A 551 16.44 22.53 25.03
C THR A 551 15.76 21.44 24.23
N PHE A 552 14.52 21.64 23.81
CA PHE A 552 13.79 20.67 22.98
C PHE A 552 14.40 20.50 21.60
N ASP A 553 14.83 21.59 20.96
CA ASP A 553 15.49 21.54 19.67
C ASP A 553 16.78 20.71 19.75
N GLU A 554 17.56 20.91 20.82
CA GLU A 554 18.78 20.14 21.01
C GLU A 554 18.50 18.65 21.29
N LEU A 555 17.50 18.35 22.11
CA LEU A 555 17.08 16.95 22.31
C LEU A 555 16.60 16.29 21.02
N ARG A 556 15.92 17.01 20.11
CA ARG A 556 15.55 16.50 18.77
C ARG A 556 16.78 16.25 17.91
N ASN A 557 17.76 17.18 17.95
CA ASN A 557 19.02 17.01 17.22
C ASN A 557 19.79 15.79 17.73
N CYS A 558 19.92 15.61 19.05
CA CYS A 558 20.56 14.44 19.66
C CYS A 558 19.82 13.13 19.29
N ALA A 559 18.50 13.15 19.33
CA ALA A 559 17.69 12.00 18.93
C ALA A 559 17.89 11.60 17.46
N SER A 560 18.15 12.59 16.59
CA SER A 560 18.46 12.36 15.18
C SER A 560 19.89 11.86 14.93
N GLY A 561 20.79 12.12 15.87
CA GLY A 561 22.22 11.71 15.80
C GLY A 561 22.45 10.21 15.99
N GLY A 562 21.45 9.45 16.44
CA GLY A 562 21.53 7.99 16.62
C GLY A 562 21.83 7.55 18.06
N GLY A 563 22.02 6.23 18.23
CA GLY A 563 22.18 5.58 19.53
C GLY A 563 23.62 5.49 20.03
N ALA A 564 23.79 4.94 21.23
CA ALA A 564 25.06 4.89 21.93
C ALA A 564 25.96 3.68 21.58
N ILE A 565 25.45 2.66 20.87
CA ILE A 565 26.22 1.45 20.49
C ILE A 565 26.99 1.69 19.19
N ALA A 566 26.25 1.96 18.12
CA ALA A 566 26.80 2.06 16.77
C ALA A 566 26.26 3.26 15.98
N GLY A 567 25.52 4.16 16.64
CA GLY A 567 24.93 5.34 16.01
C GLY A 567 23.72 5.02 15.13
N PHE A 568 23.08 3.86 15.27
CA PHE A 568 21.87 3.57 14.55
C PHE A 568 20.68 4.41 15.03
N PRO A 569 19.68 4.69 14.18
CA PRO A 569 18.53 5.46 14.56
C PRO A 569 17.83 4.91 15.80
N LEU A 570 17.41 5.79 16.68
CA LEU A 570 16.72 5.46 17.92
C LEU A 570 15.24 5.13 17.65
N MET A 571 14.67 4.23 18.43
CA MET A 571 13.24 3.95 18.47
C MET A 571 12.77 3.51 19.85
N ARG A 572 11.47 3.61 20.12
CA ARG A 572 10.84 3.19 21.38
C ARG A 572 11.41 3.84 22.63
N ILE A 573 11.76 5.12 22.52
CA ILE A 573 12.28 5.91 23.63
C ILE A 573 11.40 7.13 23.86
N LYS A 574 11.09 7.40 25.12
CA LYS A 574 10.47 8.64 25.56
C LYS A 574 11.43 9.41 26.43
N ALA A 575 11.69 10.65 26.06
CA ALA A 575 12.54 11.59 26.78
C ALA A 575 11.67 12.64 27.48
N THR A 576 11.69 12.70 28.80
CA THR A 576 10.87 13.64 29.58
C THR A 576 11.78 14.59 30.31
N VAL A 577 11.67 15.89 30.03
CA VAL A 577 12.38 16.93 30.78
C VAL A 577 11.64 17.17 32.11
N LEU A 578 12.32 16.89 33.22
CA LEU A 578 11.76 16.92 34.56
C LEU A 578 12.02 18.26 35.27
N ASP A 579 13.22 18.79 35.09
CA ASP A 579 13.65 20.02 35.79
C ASP A 579 14.82 20.67 35.02
N ALA A 580 15.03 21.96 35.27
CA ALA A 580 16.16 22.72 34.74
C ALA A 580 16.61 23.82 35.72
N GLU A 581 17.93 23.97 35.87
CA GLU A 581 18.52 24.98 36.74
C GLU A 581 19.29 26.03 35.91
N THR A 582 19.09 27.29 36.27
CA THR A 582 19.80 28.47 35.72
C THR A 582 20.65 29.13 36.78
N ALA A 583 21.71 29.81 36.39
CA ALA A 583 22.44 30.76 37.26
C ALA A 583 22.02 32.19 36.90
N GLU A 584 22.29 33.15 37.82
CA GLU A 584 21.99 34.56 37.60
C GLU A 584 22.70 35.15 36.37
N GLU A 585 23.90 34.63 36.07
CA GLU A 585 24.68 34.98 34.88
C GLU A 585 25.20 33.71 34.17
N GLY A 586 25.25 33.72 32.82
CA GLY A 586 25.84 32.67 32.02
C GLY A 586 24.89 31.54 31.58
N SER A 587 23.61 31.64 31.89
CA SER A 587 22.58 30.69 31.42
C SER A 587 21.98 31.20 30.11
N ASP A 588 22.54 30.72 29.00
CA ASP A 588 22.11 31.05 27.64
C ASP A 588 21.88 29.81 26.78
N ASP A 589 21.52 30.03 25.51
CA ASP A 589 21.25 28.99 24.53
C ASP A 589 22.37 27.94 24.43
N ILE A 590 23.64 28.40 24.47
CA ILE A 590 24.81 27.52 24.37
C ILE A 590 24.91 26.61 25.58
N ALA A 591 24.70 27.16 26.77
CA ALA A 591 24.75 26.38 28.01
C ALA A 591 23.66 25.32 28.06
N PHE A 592 22.44 25.65 27.65
CA PHE A 592 21.32 24.71 27.64
C PHE A 592 21.46 23.64 26.56
N ARG A 593 21.96 23.97 25.36
CA ARG A 593 22.28 22.96 24.33
C ARG A 593 23.29 21.94 24.86
N ILE A 594 24.37 22.39 25.48
CA ILE A 594 25.39 21.48 26.04
C ILE A 594 24.81 20.62 27.17
N ALA A 595 24.05 21.24 28.09
CA ALA A 595 23.44 20.49 29.19
C ALA A 595 22.43 19.44 28.70
N ALA A 596 21.59 19.80 27.72
CA ALA A 596 20.64 18.86 27.11
C ALA A 596 21.31 17.70 26.37
N SER A 597 22.36 18.00 25.58
CA SER A 597 23.15 17.00 24.89
C SER A 597 23.82 16.03 25.87
N ASN A 598 24.47 16.56 26.93
CA ASN A 598 25.09 15.75 27.96
C ASN A 598 24.07 14.86 28.70
N ALA A 599 22.87 15.41 29.02
CA ALA A 599 21.82 14.64 29.67
C ALA A 599 21.33 13.47 28.76
N PHE A 600 21.14 13.75 27.48
CA PHE A 600 20.67 12.75 26.53
C PHE A 600 21.68 11.62 26.36
N GLU A 601 22.95 11.96 26.15
CA GLU A 601 24.04 10.99 26.00
C GLU A 601 24.22 10.11 27.24
N LEU A 602 24.27 10.71 28.43
CA LEU A 602 24.33 10.00 29.71
C LEU A 602 23.11 9.08 29.90
N GLY A 603 21.93 9.55 29.48
CA GLY A 603 20.70 8.77 29.55
C GLY A 603 20.73 7.54 28.66
N LEU A 604 21.21 7.68 27.43
CA LEU A 604 21.39 6.53 26.52
C LEU A 604 22.40 5.52 27.08
N GLN A 605 23.55 5.98 27.58
CA GLN A 605 24.59 5.11 28.13
C GLN A 605 24.12 4.34 29.36
N ASN A 606 23.43 5.03 30.28
CA ASN A 606 22.98 4.43 31.53
C ASN A 606 21.72 3.58 31.37
N GLY A 607 20.91 3.84 30.32
CA GLY A 607 19.67 3.14 30.03
C GLY A 607 19.84 1.70 29.53
N LYS A 608 21.05 1.16 29.51
CA LYS A 608 21.40 -0.16 28.95
C LYS A 608 20.98 -0.24 27.47
N PRO A 609 21.73 0.41 26.58
CA PRO A 609 21.41 0.46 25.18
C PRO A 609 21.39 -0.94 24.54
N VAL A 610 20.50 -1.15 23.60
CA VAL A 610 20.26 -2.41 22.92
C VAL A 610 20.14 -2.19 21.42
N LEU A 611 20.88 -3.01 20.66
CA LEU A 611 20.72 -3.09 19.21
C LEU A 611 19.46 -3.90 18.86
N LEU A 612 18.67 -3.40 17.95
CA LEU A 612 17.46 -4.03 17.45
C LEU A 612 17.64 -4.42 15.98
N GLU A 613 17.24 -5.65 15.63
CA GLU A 613 17.17 -6.16 14.27
C GLU A 613 15.71 -6.26 13.78
N PRO A 614 15.43 -6.02 12.49
CA PRO A 614 14.09 -6.19 11.93
C PRO A 614 13.76 -7.67 11.80
N ILE A 615 12.62 -8.06 12.34
CA ILE A 615 12.04 -9.40 12.22
C ILE A 615 10.95 -9.37 11.18
N MET A 616 11.04 -10.28 10.23
CA MET A 616 10.09 -10.44 9.14
C MET A 616 9.12 -11.58 9.46
N ARG A 617 7.87 -11.41 9.06
CA ARG A 617 6.89 -12.48 8.99
C ARG A 617 6.99 -13.14 7.62
N LEU A 618 7.22 -14.44 7.63
CA LEU A 618 7.18 -15.27 6.44
C LEU A 618 5.87 -16.05 6.43
N SER A 619 5.19 -16.05 5.29
CA SER A 619 4.04 -16.91 5.02
C SER A 619 4.37 -17.73 3.78
N ILE A 620 4.61 -19.03 3.97
CA ILE A 620 5.08 -19.95 2.92
C ILE A 620 4.00 -20.97 2.66
N ILE A 621 3.69 -21.18 1.38
CA ILE A 621 2.78 -22.25 0.92
C ILE A 621 3.63 -23.22 0.11
N THR A 622 3.74 -24.45 0.57
CA THR A 622 4.57 -25.49 -0.06
C THR A 622 3.81 -26.81 -0.19
N PRO A 623 4.08 -27.63 -1.24
CA PRO A 623 3.63 -29.01 -1.26
C PRO A 623 4.17 -29.77 -0.05
N GLU A 624 3.40 -30.74 0.47
CA GLU A 624 3.73 -31.52 1.67
C GLU A 624 5.07 -32.20 1.55
N ASP A 625 5.46 -32.66 0.37
CA ASP A 625 6.74 -33.31 0.07
C ASP A 625 7.97 -32.49 0.47
N TYR A 626 7.87 -31.15 0.43
CA TYR A 626 8.98 -30.22 0.74
C TYR A 626 8.91 -29.64 2.16
N LEU A 627 7.89 -29.97 2.95
CA LEU A 627 7.72 -29.42 4.30
C LEU A 627 8.97 -29.58 5.17
N GLY A 628 9.56 -30.77 5.15
CA GLY A 628 10.76 -31.07 5.95
C GLY A 628 11.96 -30.18 5.57
N ASP A 629 12.16 -29.94 4.27
CA ASP A 629 13.25 -29.12 3.75
C ASP A 629 13.04 -27.64 4.16
N PHE A 630 11.80 -27.13 4.07
CA PHE A 630 11.50 -25.77 4.53
C PHE A 630 11.67 -25.60 6.03
N VAL A 631 11.22 -26.55 6.85
CA VAL A 631 11.38 -26.49 8.30
C VAL A 631 12.87 -26.50 8.66
N GLY A 632 13.69 -27.34 7.99
CA GLY A 632 15.14 -27.38 8.19
C GLY A 632 15.83 -26.07 7.79
N ASP A 633 15.49 -25.52 6.63
CA ASP A 633 16.06 -24.24 6.16
C ASP A 633 15.67 -23.08 7.07
N LEU A 634 14.40 -23.00 7.49
CA LEU A 634 13.94 -21.97 8.42
C LEU A 634 14.65 -22.02 9.77
N GLN A 635 14.91 -23.22 10.31
CA GLN A 635 15.70 -23.38 11.54
C GLN A 635 17.14 -22.89 11.38
N MET A 636 17.80 -23.18 10.26
CA MET A 636 19.13 -22.65 9.97
C MET A 636 19.15 -21.12 9.89
N ARG A 637 18.05 -20.50 9.48
CA ARG A 637 17.88 -19.04 9.38
C ARG A 637 17.38 -18.38 10.66
N ARG A 638 17.53 -19.00 11.81
CA ARG A 638 17.06 -18.45 13.11
C ARG A 638 15.56 -18.15 13.13
N ALA A 639 14.78 -18.77 12.24
CA ALA A 639 13.36 -18.53 12.17
C ALA A 639 12.61 -19.25 13.29
N THR A 640 11.62 -18.57 13.86
CA THR A 640 10.66 -19.16 14.79
C THR A 640 9.39 -19.52 14.01
N ILE A 641 9.10 -20.80 13.87
CA ILE A 641 7.86 -21.28 13.23
C ILE A 641 6.70 -21.03 14.20
N VAL A 642 5.69 -20.29 13.73
CA VAL A 642 4.50 -19.90 14.52
C VAL A 642 3.37 -20.90 14.34
N SER A 643 3.10 -21.28 13.09
CA SER A 643 2.10 -22.29 12.75
C SER A 643 2.50 -23.08 11.52
N THR A 644 1.98 -24.30 11.43
CA THR A 644 2.10 -25.18 10.27
C THR A 644 0.75 -25.83 10.08
N GLU A 645 0.04 -25.50 9.01
CA GLU A 645 -1.32 -25.95 8.75
C GLU A 645 -1.39 -26.72 7.43
N PRO A 646 -1.79 -28.01 7.45
CA PRO A 646 -1.96 -28.78 6.23
C PRO A 646 -3.16 -28.26 5.43
N ARG A 647 -3.03 -28.25 4.10
CA ARG A 647 -4.00 -27.70 3.20
C ARG A 647 -4.13 -28.56 1.92
N GLY A 648 -4.94 -29.60 1.99
CA GLY A 648 -5.03 -30.56 0.89
C GLY A 648 -3.68 -31.20 0.60
N ASP A 649 -3.12 -30.96 -0.57
CA ASP A 649 -1.80 -31.42 -1.02
C ASP A 649 -0.65 -30.44 -0.66
N ARG A 650 -0.95 -29.35 0.04
CA ARG A 650 0.00 -28.30 0.43
C ARG A 650 0.01 -28.08 1.92
N THR A 651 1.00 -27.35 2.40
CA THR A 651 1.12 -26.93 3.79
C THR A 651 1.45 -25.45 3.86
N ASP A 652 0.73 -24.72 4.69
CA ASP A 652 0.96 -23.33 5.02
C ASP A 652 1.89 -23.26 6.24
N ILE A 653 3.01 -22.55 6.12
CA ILE A 653 3.97 -22.32 7.20
C ILE A 653 4.01 -20.82 7.49
N VAL A 654 3.73 -20.44 8.73
CA VAL A 654 3.97 -19.08 9.20
C VAL A 654 5.18 -19.08 10.11
N ALA A 655 6.18 -18.26 9.80
CA ALA A 655 7.40 -18.15 10.57
C ALA A 655 7.83 -16.68 10.75
N HIS A 656 8.61 -16.42 11.79
CA HIS A 656 9.25 -15.13 12.04
C HIS A 656 10.76 -15.31 11.96
N ALA A 657 11.44 -14.54 11.11
CA ALA A 657 12.88 -14.63 10.93
C ALA A 657 13.54 -13.24 10.86
N PRO A 658 14.80 -13.11 11.31
CA PRO A 658 15.56 -11.88 11.13
C PRO A 658 15.80 -11.58 9.65
N MET A 659 15.70 -10.31 9.24
CA MET A 659 15.96 -9.91 7.85
C MET A 659 17.36 -10.31 7.37
N LYS A 660 18.36 -10.28 8.24
CA LYS A 660 19.75 -10.69 7.94
C LYS A 660 19.83 -12.09 7.32
N GLU A 661 19.01 -13.02 7.81
CA GLU A 661 19.00 -14.42 7.37
C GLU A 661 18.16 -14.65 6.10
N LEU A 662 17.47 -13.62 5.63
CA LEU A 662 16.55 -13.71 4.49
C LEU A 662 17.11 -13.16 3.18
N PHE A 663 18.34 -12.65 3.16
CA PHE A 663 18.97 -12.24 1.90
C PHE A 663 19.07 -13.41 0.92
N GLY A 664 18.55 -13.19 -0.30
CA GLY A 664 18.50 -14.22 -1.34
C GLY A 664 17.50 -15.36 -1.06
N TYR A 665 16.64 -15.24 -0.05
CA TYR A 665 15.70 -16.30 0.35
C TYR A 665 14.73 -16.70 -0.77
N SER A 666 14.27 -15.76 -1.60
CA SER A 666 13.41 -16.07 -2.74
C SER A 666 14.05 -17.08 -3.72
N SER A 667 15.37 -16.98 -3.94
CA SER A 667 16.10 -17.92 -4.78
C SER A 667 16.30 -19.27 -4.10
N ALA A 668 16.62 -19.27 -2.79
CA ALA A 668 16.75 -20.49 -2.00
C ALA A 668 15.43 -21.27 -1.95
N MET A 669 14.32 -20.60 -1.72
CA MET A 669 12.98 -21.17 -1.69
C MET A 669 12.61 -21.84 -3.03
N ARG A 670 12.87 -21.16 -4.16
CA ARG A 670 12.63 -21.73 -5.50
C ARG A 670 13.47 -23.01 -5.72
N SER A 671 14.70 -23.02 -5.25
CA SER A 671 15.56 -24.22 -5.34
C SER A 671 15.04 -25.35 -4.47
N LEU A 672 14.61 -25.08 -3.22
CA LEU A 672 14.07 -26.08 -2.29
C LEU A 672 12.80 -26.75 -2.83
N SER A 673 11.92 -25.97 -3.45
CA SER A 673 10.60 -26.44 -3.90
C SER A 673 10.50 -26.72 -5.41
N GLN A 674 11.61 -26.64 -6.15
CA GLN A 674 11.61 -26.69 -7.61
C GLN A 674 10.63 -25.68 -8.25
N GLY A 675 10.50 -24.51 -7.61
CA GLY A 675 9.60 -23.45 -8.06
C GLY A 675 8.11 -23.65 -7.69
N ARG A 676 7.78 -24.65 -6.85
CA ARG A 676 6.38 -24.99 -6.51
C ARG A 676 5.87 -24.32 -5.24
N ALA A 677 6.73 -23.71 -4.44
CA ALA A 677 6.34 -22.98 -3.23
C ALA A 677 6.18 -21.48 -3.49
N GLY A 678 5.18 -20.87 -2.83
CA GLY A 678 5.00 -19.43 -2.74
C GLY A 678 5.46 -18.90 -1.39
N CYS A 679 5.98 -17.68 -1.33
CA CYS A 679 6.35 -17.03 -0.08
C CYS A 679 6.00 -15.55 -0.11
N SER A 680 5.43 -15.06 0.99
CA SER A 680 5.31 -13.64 1.30
C SER A 680 6.21 -13.31 2.49
N ILE A 681 6.95 -12.18 2.41
CA ILE A 681 7.85 -11.70 3.45
C ILE A 681 7.44 -10.29 3.81
N GLU A 682 6.97 -10.07 5.03
CA GLU A 682 6.45 -8.78 5.51
C GLU A 682 7.22 -8.31 6.74
N PRO A 683 7.50 -6.99 6.90
CA PRO A 683 8.00 -6.46 8.16
C PRO A 683 7.00 -6.74 9.29
N LEU A 684 7.49 -7.24 10.43
CA LEU A 684 6.64 -7.54 11.58
C LEU A 684 6.94 -6.63 12.76
N LYS A 685 8.19 -6.62 13.20
CA LYS A 685 8.65 -5.86 14.37
C LYS A 685 10.16 -5.78 14.41
N TYR A 686 10.68 -4.93 15.30
CA TYR A 686 12.07 -4.95 15.72
C TYR A 686 12.21 -5.75 17.02
N SER A 687 13.28 -6.55 17.13
CA SER A 687 13.62 -7.34 18.33
C SER A 687 15.10 -7.22 18.64
N PRO A 688 15.52 -7.45 19.90
CA PRO A 688 16.94 -7.41 20.27
C PRO A 688 17.80 -8.32 19.40
N ALA A 689 18.85 -7.76 18.79
CA ALA A 689 19.83 -8.51 18.02
C ALA A 689 20.72 -9.35 18.94
N PRO A 690 21.24 -10.50 18.48
CA PRO A 690 22.23 -11.30 19.22
C PRO A 690 23.52 -10.52 19.44
N SER A 691 24.27 -10.90 20.49
CA SER A 691 25.58 -10.31 20.78
C SER A 691 26.62 -10.55 19.66
N GLU A 692 26.46 -11.62 18.90
CA GLU A 692 27.31 -11.95 17.75
C GLU A 692 27.20 -10.89 16.65
N ASP A 693 25.99 -10.39 16.39
CA ASP A 693 25.75 -9.35 15.39
C ASP A 693 26.41 -8.02 15.79
N ILE A 694 26.42 -7.70 17.09
CA ILE A 694 27.10 -6.51 17.62
C ILE A 694 28.61 -6.62 17.40
N ALA A 695 29.20 -7.81 17.66
CA ALA A 695 30.63 -8.08 17.45
C ALA A 695 31.01 -8.02 15.95
N GLU A 696 30.15 -8.50 15.03
CA GLU A 696 30.37 -8.40 13.58
C GLU A 696 30.38 -6.94 13.08
N LEU A 697 29.62 -6.07 13.72
CA LEU A 697 29.59 -4.63 13.40
C LEU A 697 30.82 -3.88 13.93
N GLY A 698 31.71 -4.57 14.69
CA GLY A 698 32.93 -4.00 15.21
C GLY A 698 32.81 -3.24 16.54
N PHE A 699 31.71 -3.48 17.29
CA PHE A 699 31.40 -2.82 18.56
C PHE A 699 31.39 -3.78 19.76
#